data_7d571e75c9f0d27390d406b4f5fafaab
#
_entry.id   7d571e75c9f0d27390d406b4f5fafaab
#
_cell.length_a   1.000
_cell.length_b   1.000
_cell.length_c   1.000
_cell.angle_alpha   90.00
_cell.angle_beta   90.00
_cell.angle_gamma   90.00
#
_symmetry.space_group_name_H-M   'P 1'
#
loop_
_entity.id
_entity.type
_entity.pdbx_description
1 polymer ?
#
loop_
_entity_poly.entity_id
_entity_poly.type
_entity_poly.pdbx_seq_one_letter_code
_entity_poly.pdbx_strand_id
1 'polypeptide(L)'
;MRRMIPITIMTLVLSLLLTPLAFAAIPQGQEEQEEQEQEQSYEETVVVSASRFEQLLMDVPVSISVITGEFIKNSASTGNYADLLRSVPGLNVTQTSARDTNMTSRQATSTLATSQLVMVDGRTVYQDFFGFVLWELLPVNRDELAQIEVQRGPSSAVWGANAMTGVVNVITKSPRAMGNWTSIRAGAGEIGTSFFSALQSGVRDKFSYKFSGAYYQQDPWPRPSNFSGAAFPDAVNRGTAQPKFDGRVDYQINQDSNLSFGGGYTGTNGIIFTGLGPFDIADGSSASYMRADYNNGDANVRFFANILDAESQNLLSPLILNFATGTYDFSAKNMTVAQEGKHVLNYGGNYRHLTNELSIAPDGDTRSEGGVYLQDNWAPHEQFLINAGVRLDTFSSIDGAVFTPRIGMQVRPFAGEDHAIRVSWGRGTRAPSVINNHLNTFIFNSLDLSPLTPVLGFNPGLFAFPIFAEGNPGLKQETHDQFEVGYRAVINGKVSLDFAYYVSETTDNIDFYTDQYFTMFDPPPGWALPGFILNFLPALPKHMTYRNIGSIKNQGMELGFQARVAPGNEIFANYTWQKDPEVEEIDLADVNLPPTNRFNVGMAGSVRGLMYSAVVAYQDEAFWSDVLDSRFHGVTDKMTTLNLTLGYELENINFSVRATNVTNQLFQQHYVGDVIGRRVVAEAGLNFDWDNR
;
A
#
# COMPACT_ATOMS: atom_id res chain seq x y z
N MET A 1 6.23 -29.56 -17.20
CA MET A 1 7.64 -29.46 -17.73
C MET A 1 8.20 -28.15 -17.20
N ARG A 2 9.05 -28.21 -16.19
CA ARG A 2 9.75 -27.07 -15.61
C ARG A 2 10.67 -26.45 -16.67
N ARG A 3 10.32 -25.29 -17.22
CA ARG A 3 11.23 -24.50 -18.06
C ARG A 3 12.07 -23.63 -17.14
N MET A 4 13.38 -23.86 -17.15
CA MET A 4 14.39 -23.01 -16.51
C MET A 4 14.28 -21.59 -17.10
N ILE A 5 14.35 -20.58 -16.24
CA ILE A 5 14.50 -19.17 -16.61
C ILE A 5 15.66 -19.06 -17.61
N PRO A 6 15.53 -18.34 -18.72
CA PRO A 6 16.64 -18.21 -19.64
C PRO A 6 17.76 -17.40 -18.96
N ILE A 7 18.80 -18.09 -18.55
CA ILE A 7 20.06 -17.56 -17.98
C ILE A 7 20.64 -16.43 -18.87
N THR A 8 20.25 -16.40 -20.14
CA THR A 8 20.65 -15.39 -21.14
C THR A 8 20.22 -13.96 -20.81
N ILE A 9 19.06 -13.74 -20.15
CA ILE A 9 18.60 -12.38 -19.78
C ILE A 9 19.39 -11.90 -18.57
N MET A 10 19.68 -12.78 -17.62
CA MET A 10 20.47 -12.45 -16.42
C MET A 10 21.92 -12.12 -16.79
N THR A 11 22.49 -12.79 -17.78
CA THR A 11 23.83 -12.51 -18.29
C THR A 11 23.91 -11.19 -19.06
N LEU A 12 22.86 -10.82 -19.79
CA LEU A 12 22.81 -9.53 -20.55
C LEU A 12 22.69 -8.34 -19.60
N VAL A 13 21.87 -8.46 -18.55
CA VAL A 13 21.73 -7.39 -17.54
C VAL A 13 23.01 -7.27 -16.70
N LEU A 14 23.64 -8.39 -16.34
CA LEU A 14 24.90 -8.37 -15.59
C LEU A 14 26.07 -7.82 -16.43
N SER A 15 26.08 -8.05 -17.75
CA SER A 15 27.12 -7.51 -18.64
C SER A 15 26.96 -6.01 -18.90
N LEU A 16 25.72 -5.47 -18.90
CA LEU A 16 25.45 -4.03 -18.97
C LEU A 16 25.82 -3.28 -17.67
N LEU A 17 25.76 -3.96 -16.52
CA LEU A 17 26.15 -3.41 -15.22
C LEU A 17 27.66 -3.50 -14.97
N LEU A 18 28.38 -4.41 -15.67
CA LEU A 18 29.83 -4.66 -15.48
C LEU A 18 30.71 -3.99 -16.53
N THR A 19 30.16 -3.29 -17.52
CA THR A 19 30.99 -2.43 -18.38
C THR A 19 31.36 -1.19 -17.58
N PRO A 20 32.63 -1.01 -17.21
CA PRO A 20 33.06 0.24 -16.61
C PRO A 20 32.87 1.33 -17.66
N LEU A 21 31.94 2.26 -17.41
CA LEU A 21 31.91 3.56 -18.08
C LEU A 21 33.30 4.16 -17.80
N ALA A 22 34.17 4.15 -18.78
CA ALA A 22 35.46 4.80 -18.71
C ALA A 22 35.21 6.31 -18.58
N PHE A 23 35.13 6.79 -17.33
CA PHE A 23 35.18 8.20 -17.06
C PHE A 23 36.58 8.72 -17.41
N ALA A 24 36.65 9.50 -18.49
CA ALA A 24 37.87 10.22 -18.83
C ALA A 24 38.29 11.11 -17.65
N ALA A 25 39.45 10.92 -17.13
CA ALA A 25 40.04 11.74 -16.09
C ALA A 25 40.12 13.20 -16.56
N ILE A 26 39.35 14.08 -15.90
CA ILE A 26 39.45 15.53 -16.06
C ILE A 26 40.37 16.08 -14.96
N PRO A 27 41.26 17.05 -15.25
CA PRO A 27 42.29 17.48 -14.32
C PRO A 27 41.73 18.11 -13.05
N GLN A 28 42.28 17.72 -11.90
CA GLN A 28 42.05 18.39 -10.62
C GLN A 28 42.51 19.86 -10.68
N GLY A 29 41.60 20.77 -10.42
CA GLY A 29 41.87 22.17 -10.23
C GLY A 29 40.81 22.83 -9.39
N GLN A 30 41.22 23.25 -8.21
CA GLN A 30 40.52 24.07 -7.19
C GLN A 30 39.58 23.31 -6.24
N GLU A 31 40.10 23.15 -5.01
CA GLU A 31 39.37 22.87 -3.79
C GLU A 31 38.50 24.09 -3.46
N GLU A 32 37.23 24.08 -3.81
CA GLU A 32 36.18 24.82 -3.13
C GLU A 32 35.74 23.94 -1.94
N GLN A 33 35.68 24.51 -0.76
CA GLN A 33 35.11 23.91 0.44
C GLN A 33 33.62 23.72 0.19
N GLU A 34 33.24 22.56 -0.40
CA GLU A 34 31.88 22.06 -0.34
C GLU A 34 31.59 21.74 1.14
N GLU A 35 30.59 22.38 1.73
CA GLU A 35 29.95 21.91 2.95
C GLU A 35 29.58 20.44 2.70
N GLN A 36 30.31 19.53 3.37
CA GLN A 36 29.98 18.11 3.36
C GLN A 36 28.59 17.96 4.02
N GLU A 37 27.54 17.87 3.21
CA GLU A 37 26.34 17.17 3.66
C GLU A 37 26.82 15.82 4.15
N GLN A 38 26.76 15.58 5.45
CA GLN A 38 27.12 14.30 6.05
C GLN A 38 26.20 13.24 5.44
N GLU A 39 26.76 12.45 4.56
CA GLU A 39 26.04 11.35 3.91
C GLU A 39 25.59 10.39 5.00
N GLN A 40 24.29 10.36 5.27
CA GLN A 40 23.71 9.50 6.29
C GLN A 40 24.02 8.04 5.97
N SER A 41 24.74 7.36 6.86
CA SER A 41 25.01 5.93 6.76
C SER A 41 23.74 5.10 6.84
N TYR A 42 23.71 3.90 6.25
CA TYR A 42 22.61 2.95 6.48
C TYR A 42 22.51 2.53 7.95
N GLU A 43 23.58 2.62 8.73
CA GLU A 43 23.58 2.40 10.18
C GLU A 43 22.77 3.46 10.91
N GLU A 44 22.74 4.68 10.42
CA GLU A 44 22.04 5.83 11.00
C GLU A 44 20.59 5.95 10.52
N THR A 45 20.11 4.99 9.72
CA THR A 45 18.71 5.02 9.23
C THR A 45 17.74 4.84 10.40
N VAL A 46 16.90 5.85 10.64
CA VAL A 46 15.90 5.88 11.71
C VAL A 46 14.53 5.50 11.18
N VAL A 47 13.80 4.71 11.93
CA VAL A 47 12.43 4.26 11.63
C VAL A 47 11.51 4.43 12.84
N VAL A 48 10.24 4.64 12.59
CA VAL A 48 9.20 4.83 13.62
C VAL A 48 8.16 3.72 13.60
N SER A 49 7.97 3.06 12.47
CA SER A 49 6.84 2.10 12.27
C SER A 49 6.88 0.87 13.17
N ALA A 50 8.06 0.47 13.66
CA ALA A 50 8.20 -0.73 14.49
C ALA A 50 7.64 -0.57 15.90
N SER A 51 7.69 0.63 16.46
CA SER A 51 7.47 0.84 17.90
C SER A 51 6.78 2.16 18.27
N ARG A 52 6.37 2.97 17.28
CA ARG A 52 5.80 4.32 17.44
C ARG A 52 6.79 5.37 18.00
N PHE A 53 8.07 5.06 18.14
CA PHE A 53 9.13 5.99 18.48
C PHE A 53 10.33 5.79 17.57
N GLU A 54 11.22 6.77 17.47
CA GLU A 54 12.41 6.74 16.64
C GLU A 54 13.42 5.71 17.18
N GLN A 55 13.93 4.86 16.30
CA GLN A 55 14.95 3.87 16.60
C GLN A 55 15.78 3.58 15.35
N LEU A 56 17.00 3.12 15.53
CA LEU A 56 17.83 2.73 14.40
C LEU A 56 17.24 1.49 13.71
N LEU A 57 17.31 1.45 12.39
CA LEU A 57 16.83 0.31 11.60
C LEU A 57 17.52 -0.99 12.01
N MET A 58 18.80 -0.90 12.40
CA MET A 58 19.57 -2.04 12.89
C MET A 58 19.09 -2.59 14.24
N ASP A 59 18.31 -1.82 15.01
CA ASP A 59 17.76 -2.21 16.31
C ASP A 59 16.35 -2.79 16.22
N VAL A 60 15.86 -3.01 15.00
CA VAL A 60 14.49 -3.47 14.78
C VAL A 60 14.47 -4.98 14.49
N PRO A 61 13.87 -5.81 15.38
CA PRO A 61 13.82 -7.25 15.19
C PRO A 61 12.68 -7.72 14.27
N VAL A 62 12.31 -6.90 13.28
CA VAL A 62 11.29 -7.20 12.24
C VAL A 62 11.75 -6.70 10.89
N SER A 63 11.11 -7.19 9.82
CA SER A 63 11.40 -6.76 8.45
C SER A 63 10.84 -5.37 8.18
N ILE A 64 11.73 -4.38 8.00
CA ILE A 64 11.39 -3.01 7.57
C ILE A 64 12.23 -2.62 6.37
N SER A 65 11.58 -1.98 5.39
CA SER A 65 12.24 -1.29 4.27
C SER A 65 11.95 0.20 4.36
N VAL A 66 12.94 1.02 4.02
CA VAL A 66 12.83 2.48 3.97
C VAL A 66 13.08 2.94 2.54
N ILE A 67 12.13 3.70 2.01
CA ILE A 67 12.26 4.42 0.73
C ILE A 67 12.59 5.86 1.08
N THR A 68 13.79 6.30 0.75
CA THR A 68 14.29 7.63 1.09
C THR A 68 13.67 8.72 0.21
N GLY A 69 13.64 9.96 0.70
CA GLY A 69 13.20 11.12 -0.09
C GLY A 69 14.01 11.32 -1.36
N GLU A 70 15.29 10.98 -1.36
CA GLU A 70 16.16 11.04 -2.54
C GLU A 70 15.74 10.01 -3.61
N PHE A 71 15.51 8.76 -3.22
CA PHE A 71 14.97 7.75 -4.13
C PHE A 71 13.61 8.18 -4.71
N ILE A 72 12.72 8.76 -3.86
CA ILE A 72 11.42 9.29 -4.28
C ILE A 72 11.61 10.39 -5.34
N LYS A 73 12.52 11.34 -5.11
CA LYS A 73 12.84 12.44 -6.03
C LYS A 73 13.27 11.92 -7.40
N ASN A 74 14.10 10.89 -7.44
CA ASN A 74 14.70 10.35 -8.66
C ASN A 74 13.84 9.28 -9.37
N SER A 75 12.79 8.75 -8.71
CA SER A 75 11.99 7.66 -9.28
C SER A 75 11.16 8.08 -10.51
N ALA A 76 10.84 7.14 -11.39
CA ALA A 76 10.05 7.38 -12.59
C ALA A 76 8.54 7.53 -12.33
N SER A 77 8.04 7.19 -11.13
CA SER A 77 6.63 7.33 -10.79
C SER A 77 6.21 8.80 -10.69
N THR A 78 5.10 9.18 -11.31
CA THR A 78 4.62 10.57 -11.37
C THR A 78 3.26 10.79 -10.72
N GLY A 79 2.46 9.76 -10.50
CA GLY A 79 1.05 9.94 -10.12
C GLY A 79 0.62 9.27 -8.82
N ASN A 80 1.13 8.09 -8.51
CA ASN A 80 0.68 7.30 -7.37
C ASN A 80 1.84 6.89 -6.48
N TYR A 81 1.72 7.14 -5.17
CA TYR A 81 2.77 6.78 -4.20
C TYR A 81 2.91 5.27 -4.00
N ALA A 82 1.84 4.49 -4.23
CA ALA A 82 1.92 3.03 -4.19
C ALA A 82 2.91 2.47 -5.23
N ASP A 83 3.11 3.14 -6.36
CA ASP A 83 4.11 2.73 -7.36
C ASP A 83 5.55 2.77 -6.84
N LEU A 84 5.86 3.67 -5.89
CA LEU A 84 7.16 3.73 -5.24
C LEU A 84 7.45 2.45 -4.43
N LEU A 85 6.40 1.78 -3.95
CA LEU A 85 6.46 0.60 -3.11
C LEU A 85 6.72 -0.69 -3.90
N ARG A 86 6.66 -0.65 -5.24
CA ARG A 86 6.95 -1.81 -6.10
C ARG A 86 8.37 -2.34 -5.91
N SER A 87 9.30 -1.48 -5.52
CA SER A 87 10.68 -1.85 -5.22
C SER A 87 10.91 -2.47 -3.85
N VAL A 88 9.87 -2.59 -3.01
CA VAL A 88 9.99 -3.20 -1.67
C VAL A 88 9.79 -4.71 -1.78
N PRO A 89 10.73 -5.55 -1.30
CA PRO A 89 10.55 -6.99 -1.27
C PRO A 89 9.35 -7.38 -0.40
N GLY A 90 8.65 -8.46 -0.76
CA GLY A 90 7.47 -8.95 -0.03
C GLY A 90 6.17 -8.19 -0.28
N LEU A 91 6.20 -7.02 -0.92
CA LEU A 91 4.99 -6.32 -1.34
C LEU A 91 4.55 -6.75 -2.73
N ASN A 92 3.25 -6.83 -2.91
CA ASN A 92 2.59 -7.08 -4.16
C ASN A 92 1.72 -5.86 -4.48
N VAL A 93 2.21 -5.02 -5.41
CA VAL A 93 1.55 -3.76 -5.80
C VAL A 93 0.90 -3.96 -7.15
N THR A 94 -0.42 -3.85 -7.18
CA THR A 94 -1.26 -4.13 -8.35
C THR A 94 -2.02 -2.87 -8.75
N GLN A 95 -1.84 -2.42 -9.97
CA GLN A 95 -2.64 -1.35 -10.57
C GLN A 95 -3.78 -1.96 -11.38
N THR A 96 -5.02 -1.61 -11.06
CA THR A 96 -6.22 -2.14 -11.70
C THR A 96 -6.85 -1.16 -12.69
N SER A 97 -6.64 0.15 -12.47
CA SER A 97 -7.11 1.22 -13.38
C SER A 97 -6.16 2.41 -13.41
N ALA A 98 -6.52 3.48 -14.12
CA ALA A 98 -5.76 4.74 -14.13
C ALA A 98 -5.59 5.33 -12.72
N ARG A 99 -6.55 5.12 -11.81
CA ARG A 99 -6.53 5.62 -10.43
C ARG A 99 -6.24 4.56 -9.37
N ASP A 100 -6.76 3.34 -9.57
CA ASP A 100 -6.83 2.32 -8.53
C ASP A 100 -5.56 1.48 -8.47
N THR A 101 -4.97 1.45 -7.29
CA THR A 101 -3.79 0.63 -6.98
C THR A 101 -4.00 -0.02 -5.63
N ASN A 102 -3.82 -1.33 -5.59
CA ASN A 102 -3.92 -2.15 -4.39
C ASN A 102 -2.56 -2.71 -4.00
N MET A 103 -2.38 -3.00 -2.72
CA MET A 103 -1.14 -3.52 -2.19
C MET A 103 -1.41 -4.54 -1.09
N THR A 104 -0.74 -5.69 -1.19
CA THR A 104 -0.72 -6.72 -0.15
C THR A 104 0.71 -7.05 0.26
N SER A 105 0.89 -7.48 1.49
CA SER A 105 2.18 -7.91 2.04
C SER A 105 2.11 -9.38 2.41
N ARG A 106 2.96 -10.21 1.79
CA ARG A 106 3.12 -11.65 2.12
C ARG A 106 1.84 -12.50 2.00
N GLN A 107 0.83 -11.97 1.31
CA GLN A 107 -0.46 -12.61 1.03
C GLN A 107 -0.76 -12.59 -0.47
N ALA A 108 -1.84 -13.26 -0.86
CA ALA A 108 -2.39 -13.14 -2.20
C ALA A 108 -2.81 -11.69 -2.50
N THR A 109 -2.81 -11.34 -3.79
CA THR A 109 -3.40 -10.08 -4.27
C THR A 109 -4.89 -10.03 -3.95
N SER A 110 -5.45 -8.83 -3.86
CA SER A 110 -6.89 -8.61 -3.71
C SER A 110 -7.28 -7.30 -4.38
N THR A 111 -8.50 -7.22 -4.90
CA THR A 111 -9.10 -5.97 -5.39
C THR A 111 -9.32 -4.96 -4.27
N LEU A 112 -9.51 -5.44 -3.04
CA LEU A 112 -9.56 -4.63 -1.82
C LEU A 112 -8.54 -5.18 -0.82
N ALA A 113 -7.40 -4.51 -0.69
CA ALA A 113 -6.31 -4.94 0.18
C ALA A 113 -6.61 -4.58 1.64
N THR A 114 -7.26 -5.48 2.37
CA THR A 114 -7.85 -5.23 3.69
C THR A 114 -6.90 -5.42 4.87
N SER A 115 -5.73 -6.02 4.68
CA SER A 115 -4.88 -6.53 5.75
C SER A 115 -3.70 -5.65 6.11
N GLN A 116 -3.49 -4.53 5.39
CA GLN A 116 -2.35 -3.64 5.57
C GLN A 116 -2.77 -2.24 5.99
N LEU A 117 -2.26 -1.78 7.11
CA LEU A 117 -2.50 -0.43 7.61
C LEU A 117 -1.61 0.58 6.88
N VAL A 118 -2.20 1.67 6.41
CA VAL A 118 -1.46 2.79 5.83
C VAL A 118 -1.69 4.05 6.65
N MET A 119 -0.62 4.80 6.88
CA MET A 119 -0.62 6.05 7.63
C MET A 119 0.13 7.15 6.91
N VAL A 120 -0.23 8.39 7.19
CA VAL A 120 0.53 9.60 6.84
C VAL A 120 0.88 10.32 8.15
N ASP A 121 2.17 10.43 8.47
CA ASP A 121 2.67 10.96 9.75
C ASP A 121 1.98 10.34 10.97
N GLY A 122 1.69 9.03 10.92
CA GLY A 122 0.99 8.27 11.97
C GLY A 122 -0.52 8.51 12.05
N ARG A 123 -1.15 9.29 11.16
CA ARG A 123 -2.60 9.37 10.98
C ARG A 123 -3.03 8.23 10.04
N THR A 124 -3.91 7.37 10.51
CA THR A 124 -4.47 6.28 9.70
C THR A 124 -5.30 6.82 8.53
N VAL A 125 -5.07 6.27 7.33
CA VAL A 125 -5.84 6.60 6.11
C VAL A 125 -6.65 5.40 5.60
N TYR A 126 -6.70 4.33 6.38
CA TYR A 126 -7.47 3.12 6.13
C TYR A 126 -8.97 3.41 6.25
N GLN A 127 -9.77 2.87 5.32
CA GLN A 127 -11.21 3.06 5.25
C GLN A 127 -11.93 1.87 5.89
N ASP A 128 -12.33 2.02 7.16
CA ASP A 128 -12.87 0.93 7.98
C ASP A 128 -14.23 0.37 7.48
N PHE A 129 -14.98 1.10 6.65
CA PHE A 129 -16.29 0.66 6.19
C PHE A 129 -16.24 -0.57 5.27
N PHE A 130 -15.20 -0.70 4.43
CA PHE A 130 -14.87 -1.90 3.64
C PHE A 130 -13.59 -2.57 4.12
N GLY A 131 -12.66 -1.80 4.67
CA GLY A 131 -11.35 -2.29 5.07
C GLY A 131 -10.30 -2.20 3.95
N PHE A 132 -10.01 -0.99 3.41
CA PHE A 132 -9.03 -0.81 2.34
C PHE A 132 -8.40 0.59 2.37
N VAL A 133 -7.46 0.84 1.46
CA VAL A 133 -6.77 2.13 1.34
C VAL A 133 -6.97 2.69 -0.07
N LEU A 134 -7.41 3.93 -0.15
CA LEU A 134 -7.50 4.71 -1.38
C LEU A 134 -6.23 5.57 -1.52
N TRP A 135 -5.22 5.06 -2.23
CA TRP A 135 -3.90 5.68 -2.33
C TRP A 135 -3.91 7.06 -2.99
N GLU A 136 -4.83 7.29 -3.91
CA GLU A 136 -5.00 8.57 -4.58
C GLU A 136 -5.55 9.66 -3.66
N LEU A 137 -6.17 9.29 -2.54
CA LEU A 137 -6.68 10.21 -1.53
C LEU A 137 -5.62 10.67 -0.52
N LEU A 138 -4.33 10.36 -0.73
CA LEU A 138 -3.25 10.95 0.04
C LEU A 138 -3.02 12.39 -0.44
N PRO A 139 -3.22 13.42 0.43
CA PRO A 139 -3.19 14.82 0.01
C PRO A 139 -1.78 15.38 -0.14
N VAL A 140 -0.76 14.66 0.31
CA VAL A 140 0.64 15.11 0.32
C VAL A 140 1.26 15.16 -1.07
N ASN A 141 2.19 16.07 -1.28
CA ASN A 141 2.98 16.19 -2.49
C ASN A 141 4.31 15.42 -2.39
N ARG A 142 4.88 15.08 -3.54
CA ARG A 142 6.16 14.38 -3.63
C ARG A 142 7.30 15.10 -2.91
N ASP A 143 7.38 16.43 -3.03
CA ASP A 143 8.43 17.24 -2.44
C ASP A 143 8.35 17.33 -0.91
N GLU A 144 7.18 17.01 -0.36
CA GLU A 144 6.95 16.94 1.08
C GLU A 144 7.43 15.66 1.72
N LEU A 145 7.67 14.60 0.94
CA LEU A 145 8.00 13.29 1.47
C LEU A 145 9.45 13.29 2.01
N ALA A 146 9.60 12.88 3.25
CA ALA A 146 10.89 12.60 3.86
C ALA A 146 11.31 11.15 3.58
N GLN A 147 10.42 10.21 3.88
CA GLN A 147 10.62 8.78 3.64
C GLN A 147 9.28 8.03 3.68
N ILE A 148 9.28 6.80 3.16
CA ILE A 148 8.18 5.85 3.33
C ILE A 148 8.75 4.61 4.00
N GLU A 149 8.20 4.25 5.16
CA GLU A 149 8.56 3.04 5.89
C GLU A 149 7.55 1.95 5.62
N VAL A 150 8.04 0.74 5.35
CA VAL A 150 7.22 -0.44 5.12
C VAL A 150 7.65 -1.55 6.06
N GLN A 151 6.88 -1.76 7.12
CA GLN A 151 7.00 -2.90 7.99
C GLN A 151 6.17 -4.06 7.43
N ARG A 152 6.78 -5.22 7.29
CA ARG A 152 6.14 -6.46 6.85
C ARG A 152 5.96 -7.40 8.02
N GLY A 153 4.82 -8.12 8.01
CA GLY A 153 4.39 -8.99 9.10
C GLY A 153 3.55 -8.30 10.17
N PRO A 154 3.02 -9.06 11.14
CA PRO A 154 2.05 -8.60 12.11
C PRO A 154 2.51 -7.38 12.91
N SER A 155 1.70 -6.34 12.92
CA SER A 155 1.99 -5.06 13.58
C SER A 155 0.87 -4.61 14.53
N SER A 156 -0.17 -5.42 14.67
CA SER A 156 -1.36 -5.08 15.49
C SER A 156 -1.05 -4.88 16.97
N ALA A 157 -0.02 -5.54 17.51
CA ALA A 157 0.42 -5.34 18.90
C ALA A 157 0.85 -3.89 19.21
N VAL A 158 1.19 -3.12 18.17
CA VAL A 158 1.59 -1.71 18.28
C VAL A 158 0.52 -0.79 17.71
N TRP A 159 0.01 -1.08 16.53
CA TRP A 159 -0.84 -0.18 15.77
C TRP A 159 -2.34 -0.47 15.88
N GLY A 160 -2.72 -1.62 16.47
CA GLY A 160 -4.10 -2.07 16.60
C GLY A 160 -4.56 -2.91 15.41
N ALA A 161 -5.83 -3.21 15.39
CA ALA A 161 -6.44 -3.98 14.31
C ALA A 161 -6.19 -3.33 12.94
N ASN A 162 -6.27 -4.16 11.88
CA ASN A 162 -6.02 -3.80 10.49
C ASN A 162 -4.53 -3.61 10.11
N ALA A 163 -3.60 -3.61 11.10
CA ALA A 163 -2.17 -3.78 10.86
C ALA A 163 -1.81 -5.29 10.84
N MET A 164 -2.63 -6.11 10.15
CA MET A 164 -2.60 -7.57 10.23
C MET A 164 -1.34 -8.14 9.58
N THR A 165 -1.00 -7.71 8.37
CA THR A 165 0.15 -8.21 7.61
C THR A 165 1.25 -7.18 7.43
N GLY A 166 1.07 -5.95 7.90
CA GLY A 166 2.08 -4.92 7.85
C GLY A 166 1.53 -3.51 8.02
N VAL A 167 2.48 -2.57 7.98
CA VAL A 167 2.21 -1.14 8.09
C VAL A 167 3.03 -0.40 7.04
N VAL A 168 2.41 0.54 6.34
CA VAL A 168 3.08 1.56 5.54
C VAL A 168 2.90 2.90 6.21
N ASN A 169 3.98 3.58 6.51
CA ASN A 169 3.96 4.91 7.10
C ASN A 169 4.64 5.91 6.15
N VAL A 170 3.85 6.78 5.57
CA VAL A 170 4.32 7.88 4.72
C VAL A 170 4.68 9.03 5.65
N ILE A 171 5.95 9.39 5.71
CA ILE A 171 6.47 10.44 6.60
C ILE A 171 6.79 11.68 5.78
N THR A 172 6.21 12.81 6.19
CA THR A 172 6.45 14.10 5.55
C THR A 172 7.52 14.91 6.29
N LYS A 173 8.23 15.75 5.56
CA LYS A 173 9.18 16.70 6.14
C LYS A 173 8.43 17.68 7.06
N SER A 174 8.99 17.96 8.23
CA SER A 174 8.44 19.01 9.09
C SER A 174 8.64 20.40 8.44
N PRO A 175 7.72 21.36 8.66
CA PRO A 175 7.90 22.72 8.13
C PRO A 175 9.24 23.35 8.57
N ARG A 176 9.67 23.09 9.80
CA ARG A 176 10.92 23.62 10.34
C ARG A 176 12.15 23.02 9.64
N ALA A 177 12.14 21.72 9.32
CA ALA A 177 13.22 21.07 8.59
C ALA A 177 13.28 21.50 7.12
N MET A 178 12.16 21.96 6.56
CA MET A 178 12.11 22.49 5.18
C MET A 178 12.66 23.92 5.08
N GLY A 179 12.65 24.70 6.18
CA GLY A 179 13.05 26.11 6.15
C GLY A 179 12.09 27.00 5.35
N ASN A 180 12.63 28.10 4.82
CA ASN A 180 11.90 29.05 3.97
C ASN A 180 12.03 28.63 2.50
N TRP A 181 11.16 27.71 2.06
CA TRP A 181 11.26 27.01 0.79
C TRP A 181 10.00 27.14 -0.06
N THR A 182 10.18 27.30 -1.38
CA THR A 182 9.10 27.23 -2.37
C THR A 182 9.47 26.22 -3.46
N SER A 183 8.54 25.33 -3.82
CA SER A 183 8.67 24.42 -4.96
C SER A 183 7.43 24.54 -5.84
N ILE A 184 7.62 24.64 -7.14
CA ILE A 184 6.54 24.61 -8.15
C ILE A 184 6.95 23.61 -9.22
N ARG A 185 6.05 22.71 -9.58
CA ARG A 185 6.27 21.70 -10.62
C ARG A 185 5.09 21.61 -11.56
N ALA A 186 5.39 21.35 -12.81
CA ALA A 186 4.38 21.02 -13.83
C ALA A 186 4.94 19.95 -14.76
N GLY A 187 4.07 19.10 -15.25
CA GLY A 187 4.44 18.06 -16.21
C GLY A 187 3.27 17.64 -17.09
N ALA A 188 3.61 17.13 -18.26
CA ALA A 188 2.64 16.57 -19.20
C ALA A 188 3.28 15.44 -20.02
N GLY A 189 2.46 14.52 -20.53
CA GLY A 189 2.96 13.36 -21.24
C GLY A 189 1.91 12.50 -21.91
N GLU A 190 2.31 11.26 -22.18
CA GLU A 190 1.45 10.26 -22.83
C GLU A 190 0.19 9.98 -22.00
N ILE A 191 -0.84 9.48 -22.65
CA ILE A 191 -2.15 9.10 -22.07
C ILE A 191 -2.79 10.28 -21.34
N GLY A 192 -2.79 11.49 -21.95
CA GLY A 192 -3.37 12.70 -21.35
C GLY A 192 -2.85 13.02 -19.94
N THR A 193 -1.73 12.41 -19.52
CA THR A 193 -1.14 12.67 -18.22
C THR A 193 -0.71 14.11 -18.11
N SER A 194 -1.19 14.83 -17.11
CA SER A 194 -0.69 16.14 -16.74
C SER A 194 -0.81 16.38 -15.25
N PHE A 195 0.10 17.17 -14.70
CA PHE A 195 0.05 17.55 -13.29
C PHE A 195 0.65 18.94 -13.06
N PHE A 196 0.21 19.52 -11.98
CA PHE A 196 0.78 20.74 -11.41
C PHE A 196 0.85 20.57 -9.90
N SER A 197 1.90 21.07 -9.27
CA SER A 197 2.02 21.17 -7.82
C SER A 197 2.75 22.43 -7.40
N ALA A 198 2.37 22.98 -6.26
CA ALA A 198 3.04 24.07 -5.59
C ALA A 198 3.13 23.79 -4.11
N LEU A 199 4.26 24.11 -3.49
CA LEU A 199 4.55 23.94 -2.09
C LEU A 199 5.26 25.18 -1.59
N GLN A 200 4.79 25.72 -0.46
CA GLN A 200 5.42 26.83 0.28
C GLN A 200 5.61 26.42 1.73
N SER A 201 6.83 26.54 2.24
CA SER A 201 7.13 26.44 3.67
C SER A 201 7.80 27.72 4.18
N GLY A 202 7.70 27.91 5.50
CA GLY A 202 8.33 29.06 6.15
C GLY A 202 8.52 28.84 7.64
N VAL A 203 9.58 29.46 8.15
CA VAL A 203 9.94 29.45 9.57
C VAL A 203 10.09 30.88 10.07
N ARG A 204 9.39 31.21 11.16
CA ARG A 204 9.53 32.50 11.83
C ARG A 204 9.47 32.30 13.35
N ASP A 205 10.61 32.44 14.00
CA ASP A 205 10.77 32.24 15.45
C ASP A 205 10.22 30.86 15.89
N LYS A 206 9.15 30.86 16.68
CA LYS A 206 8.48 29.67 17.20
C LYS A 206 7.48 29.06 16.23
N PHE A 207 7.09 29.76 15.17
CA PHE A 207 6.15 29.27 14.17
C PHE A 207 6.87 28.68 12.96
N SER A 208 6.36 27.58 12.44
CA SER A 208 6.70 27.09 11.13
C SER A 208 5.45 26.56 10.43
N TYR A 209 5.42 26.67 9.11
CA TYR A 209 4.27 26.27 8.33
C TYR A 209 4.69 25.67 6.99
N LYS A 210 3.85 24.81 6.44
CA LYS A 210 3.86 24.39 5.05
C LYS A 210 2.45 24.32 4.50
N PHE A 211 2.28 24.73 3.24
CA PHE A 211 1.04 24.59 2.47
C PHE A 211 1.38 24.09 1.09
N SER A 212 0.62 23.15 0.59
CA SER A 212 0.78 22.61 -0.74
C SER A 212 -0.55 22.44 -1.45
N GLY A 213 -0.51 22.57 -2.77
CA GLY A 213 -1.63 22.30 -3.64
C GLY A 213 -1.14 21.53 -4.86
N ALA A 214 -1.93 20.60 -5.35
CA ALA A 214 -1.62 19.83 -6.54
C ALA A 214 -2.88 19.47 -7.33
N TYR A 215 -2.66 19.19 -8.60
CA TYR A 215 -3.65 18.61 -9.49
C TYR A 215 -2.96 17.56 -10.35
N TYR A 216 -3.54 16.38 -10.44
CA TYR A 216 -3.11 15.31 -11.33
C TYR A 216 -4.28 14.83 -12.16
N GLN A 217 -4.05 14.56 -13.44
CA GLN A 217 -5.01 13.90 -14.32
C GLN A 217 -4.33 12.92 -15.25
N GLN A 218 -5.07 11.93 -15.67
CA GLN A 218 -4.69 10.93 -16.67
C GLN A 218 -5.93 10.42 -17.38
N ASP A 219 -5.84 10.24 -18.71
CA ASP A 219 -6.84 9.52 -19.50
C ASP A 219 -6.81 8.01 -19.17
N PRO A 220 -7.88 7.24 -19.47
CA PRO A 220 -7.86 5.81 -19.31
C PRO A 220 -6.81 5.14 -20.20
N TRP A 221 -6.28 4.02 -19.74
CA TRP A 221 -5.45 3.16 -20.57
C TRP A 221 -6.27 2.55 -21.70
N PRO A 222 -5.77 2.49 -22.96
CA PRO A 222 -6.43 1.78 -24.04
C PRO A 222 -6.59 0.29 -23.72
N ARG A 223 -7.70 -0.31 -24.16
CA ARG A 223 -8.00 -1.74 -24.01
C ARG A 223 -8.01 -2.42 -25.38
N PRO A 224 -6.88 -2.97 -25.86
CA PRO A 224 -6.86 -3.73 -27.09
C PRO A 224 -7.74 -4.99 -27.00
N SER A 225 -8.42 -5.34 -28.09
CA SER A 225 -9.39 -6.44 -28.14
C SER A 225 -8.82 -7.83 -27.92
N ASN A 226 -7.49 -7.97 -27.94
CA ASN A 226 -6.79 -9.24 -27.70
C ASN A 226 -6.49 -9.51 -26.23
N PHE A 227 -6.85 -8.61 -25.31
CA PHE A 227 -6.71 -8.80 -23.88
C PHE A 227 -8.02 -9.33 -23.27
N SER A 228 -7.91 -10.02 -22.14
CA SER A 228 -9.06 -10.41 -21.32
C SER A 228 -9.83 -9.17 -20.87
N GLY A 229 -11.11 -9.29 -20.60
CA GLY A 229 -11.94 -8.17 -20.21
C GLY A 229 -12.79 -7.61 -21.35
N ALA A 230 -13.02 -8.39 -22.41
CA ALA A 230 -14.07 -8.09 -23.39
C ALA A 230 -15.46 -7.85 -22.76
N ALA A 231 -15.66 -8.32 -21.53
CA ALA A 231 -16.84 -8.01 -20.70
C ALA A 231 -16.86 -6.56 -20.18
N PHE A 232 -15.71 -5.86 -20.19
CA PHE A 232 -15.58 -4.46 -19.80
C PHE A 232 -15.14 -3.61 -21.00
N PRO A 233 -16.07 -3.06 -21.77
CA PRO A 233 -15.77 -2.39 -23.03
C PRO A 233 -15.06 -1.04 -22.80
N ASP A 234 -14.20 -0.64 -23.73
CA ASP A 234 -13.48 0.66 -23.71
C ASP A 234 -14.42 1.86 -23.55
N ALA A 235 -15.63 1.79 -24.08
CA ALA A 235 -16.59 2.89 -24.04
C ALA A 235 -17.00 3.32 -22.61
N VAL A 236 -16.80 2.47 -21.60
CA VAL A 236 -17.10 2.75 -20.19
C VAL A 236 -15.82 2.93 -19.36
N ASN A 237 -14.63 2.82 -19.95
CA ASN A 237 -13.37 3.08 -19.27
C ASN A 237 -13.22 4.56 -18.93
N ARG A 238 -12.63 4.88 -17.78
CA ARG A 238 -12.47 6.25 -17.27
C ARG A 238 -11.02 6.51 -16.87
N GLY A 239 -10.59 7.74 -17.09
CA GLY A 239 -9.39 8.30 -16.50
C GLY A 239 -9.58 8.72 -15.05
N THR A 240 -8.72 9.63 -14.59
CA THR A 240 -8.78 10.16 -13.22
C THR A 240 -8.39 11.64 -13.18
N ALA A 241 -8.99 12.37 -12.26
CA ALA A 241 -8.63 13.75 -11.92
C ALA A 241 -8.58 13.90 -10.39
N GLN A 242 -7.47 14.40 -9.86
CA GLN A 242 -7.15 14.38 -8.44
C GLN A 242 -6.66 15.76 -7.96
N PRO A 243 -7.54 16.72 -7.65
CA PRO A 243 -7.16 17.93 -6.94
C PRO A 243 -6.73 17.59 -5.50
N LYS A 244 -5.67 18.23 -5.00
CA LYS A 244 -5.11 17.99 -3.67
C LYS A 244 -4.74 19.30 -3.00
N PHE A 245 -4.95 19.37 -1.70
CA PHE A 245 -4.47 20.44 -0.84
C PHE A 245 -4.05 19.87 0.51
N ASP A 246 -2.89 20.28 1.00
CA ASP A 246 -2.37 19.94 2.34
C ASP A 246 -1.81 21.18 3.04
N GLY A 247 -1.98 21.25 4.35
CA GLY A 247 -1.42 22.30 5.16
C GLY A 247 -1.07 21.85 6.57
N ARG A 248 0.05 22.38 7.10
CA ARG A 248 0.50 22.13 8.45
C ARG A 248 1.11 23.39 9.04
N VAL A 249 0.78 23.67 10.31
CA VAL A 249 1.37 24.74 11.12
C VAL A 249 1.88 24.15 12.43
N ASP A 250 3.13 24.41 12.76
CA ASP A 250 3.76 24.00 14.00
C ASP A 250 4.09 25.20 14.87
N TYR A 251 3.83 25.11 16.16
CA TYR A 251 4.20 26.10 17.17
C TYR A 251 5.09 25.49 18.24
N GLN A 252 6.34 25.92 18.31
CA GLN A 252 7.31 25.50 19.32
C GLN A 252 7.06 26.26 20.63
N ILE A 253 6.54 25.58 21.64
CA ILE A 253 6.27 26.18 22.97
C ILE A 253 7.60 26.43 23.67
N ASN A 254 8.44 25.39 23.77
CA ASN A 254 9.79 25.39 24.32
C ASN A 254 10.63 24.33 23.61
N GLN A 255 11.84 24.02 24.10
CA GLN A 255 12.75 23.04 23.46
C GLN A 255 12.15 21.65 23.32
N ASP A 256 11.36 21.20 24.32
CA ASP A 256 10.81 19.86 24.40
C ASP A 256 9.35 19.75 23.95
N SER A 257 8.65 20.89 23.78
CA SER A 257 7.21 20.87 23.58
C SER A 257 6.79 21.63 22.33
N ASN A 258 5.96 21.00 21.49
CA ASN A 258 5.37 21.62 20.33
C ASN A 258 3.89 21.25 20.15
N LEU A 259 3.18 22.12 19.45
CA LEU A 259 1.82 21.90 18.95
C LEU A 259 1.88 21.91 17.43
N SER A 260 1.22 20.94 16.79
CA SER A 260 1.06 20.84 15.34
C SER A 260 -0.40 20.77 14.97
N PHE A 261 -0.82 21.54 13.97
CA PHE A 261 -2.15 21.49 13.39
C PHE A 261 -2.01 21.23 11.88
N GLY A 262 -2.79 20.32 11.36
CA GLY A 262 -2.78 19.99 9.94
C GLY A 262 -4.18 19.73 9.41
N GLY A 263 -4.34 19.92 8.11
CA GLY A 263 -5.57 19.63 7.41
C GLY A 263 -5.36 19.55 5.92
N GLY A 264 -6.20 18.77 5.24
CA GLY A 264 -6.08 18.59 3.80
C GLY A 264 -7.36 18.14 3.15
N TYR A 265 -7.36 18.22 1.83
CA TYR A 265 -8.47 17.84 0.95
C TYR A 265 -7.93 17.15 -0.28
N THR A 266 -8.63 16.13 -0.75
CA THR A 266 -8.34 15.44 -2.01
C THR A 266 -9.64 15.07 -2.69
N GLY A 267 -9.79 15.43 -3.96
CA GLY A 267 -10.84 14.93 -4.84
C GLY A 267 -10.35 13.73 -5.64
N THR A 268 -11.27 12.92 -6.13
CA THR A 268 -11.00 11.78 -7.01
C THR A 268 -12.19 11.44 -7.89
N ASN A 269 -11.94 10.74 -8.98
CA ASN A 269 -12.92 10.10 -9.85
C ASN A 269 -12.26 8.92 -10.58
N GLY A 270 -13.04 8.13 -11.32
CA GLY A 270 -12.55 7.04 -12.17
C GLY A 270 -12.84 5.66 -11.58
N ILE A 271 -12.27 4.63 -12.20
CA ILE A 271 -12.65 3.24 -11.93
C ILE A 271 -11.96 2.69 -10.69
N ILE A 272 -12.74 2.01 -9.83
CA ILE A 272 -12.27 1.11 -8.78
C ILE A 272 -12.81 -0.30 -9.04
N PHE A 273 -11.96 -1.32 -8.83
CA PHE A 273 -12.39 -2.71 -8.84
C PHE A 273 -12.72 -3.17 -7.42
N THR A 274 -13.78 -3.96 -7.30
CA THR A 274 -14.25 -4.56 -6.04
C THR A 274 -14.66 -6.00 -6.28
N GLY A 275 -15.01 -6.76 -5.25
CA GLY A 275 -15.63 -8.08 -5.37
C GLY A 275 -16.94 -8.11 -6.17
N LEU A 276 -17.56 -6.95 -6.40
CA LEU A 276 -18.76 -6.79 -7.24
C LEU A 276 -18.43 -6.30 -8.66
N GLY A 277 -17.17 -6.30 -9.06
CA GLY A 277 -16.68 -5.80 -10.34
C GLY A 277 -16.32 -4.31 -10.32
N PRO A 278 -16.22 -3.68 -11.51
CA PRO A 278 -15.80 -2.28 -11.64
C PRO A 278 -16.91 -1.28 -11.27
N PHE A 279 -16.52 -0.24 -10.53
CA PHE A 279 -17.35 0.91 -10.22
C PHE A 279 -16.71 2.19 -10.75
N ASP A 280 -17.50 3.08 -11.32
CA ASP A 280 -17.11 4.44 -11.69
C ASP A 280 -17.39 5.37 -10.51
N ILE A 281 -16.34 5.89 -9.89
CA ILE A 281 -16.41 6.91 -8.84
C ILE A 281 -16.75 8.25 -9.49
N ALA A 282 -17.83 8.86 -9.04
CA ALA A 282 -18.35 10.09 -9.60
C ALA A 282 -17.43 11.30 -9.35
N ASP A 283 -17.49 12.26 -10.27
CA ASP A 283 -16.88 13.58 -10.10
C ASP A 283 -17.42 14.25 -8.83
N GLY A 284 -16.52 14.87 -8.05
CA GLY A 284 -16.85 15.51 -6.78
C GLY A 284 -16.66 14.62 -5.56
N SER A 285 -16.42 13.33 -5.75
CA SER A 285 -16.04 12.44 -4.64
C SER A 285 -14.73 12.93 -4.02
N SER A 286 -14.66 12.97 -2.69
CA SER A 286 -13.57 13.62 -1.99
C SER A 286 -13.32 13.06 -0.59
N ALA A 287 -12.08 13.26 -0.12
CA ALA A 287 -11.71 13.06 1.27
C ALA A 287 -11.09 14.32 1.83
N SER A 288 -11.36 14.59 3.10
CA SER A 288 -10.73 15.66 3.86
C SER A 288 -10.28 15.14 5.23
N TYR A 289 -9.32 15.84 5.81
CA TYR A 289 -8.89 15.53 7.17
C TYR A 289 -8.51 16.79 7.94
N MET A 290 -8.54 16.65 9.27
CA MET A 290 -7.86 17.56 10.18
C MET A 290 -7.14 16.76 11.26
N ARG A 291 -6.06 17.32 11.79
CA ARG A 291 -5.31 16.76 12.92
C ARG A 291 -4.78 17.83 13.85
N ALA A 292 -4.58 17.44 15.11
CA ALA A 292 -3.89 18.20 16.13
C ALA A 292 -2.98 17.27 16.94
N ASP A 293 -1.72 17.64 17.08
CA ASP A 293 -0.72 16.88 17.84
C ASP A 293 -0.11 17.77 18.91
N TYR A 294 0.00 17.28 20.13
CA TYR A 294 0.82 17.86 21.20
C TYR A 294 1.93 16.88 21.54
N ASN A 295 3.17 17.33 21.43
CA ASN A 295 4.35 16.59 21.83
C ASN A 295 5.02 17.28 23.01
N ASN A 296 5.50 16.51 23.99
CA ASN A 296 6.27 16.99 25.14
C ASN A 296 7.27 15.92 25.54
N GLY A 297 8.53 16.08 25.13
CA GLY A 297 9.52 15.01 25.22
C GLY A 297 9.00 13.75 24.52
N ASP A 298 8.97 12.64 25.25
CA ASP A 298 8.53 11.32 24.73
C ASP A 298 7.00 11.16 24.72
N ALA A 299 6.26 12.08 25.34
CA ALA A 299 4.80 12.05 25.37
C ALA A 299 4.21 12.68 24.11
N ASN A 300 3.23 12.01 23.52
CA ASN A 300 2.45 12.53 22.39
C ASN A 300 0.96 12.33 22.65
N VAL A 301 0.18 13.38 22.42
CA VAL A 301 -1.29 13.32 22.37
C VAL A 301 -1.72 13.77 20.99
N ARG A 302 -2.56 12.99 20.34
CA ARG A 302 -3.05 13.25 18.99
C ARG A 302 -4.56 13.14 18.91
N PHE A 303 -5.16 14.03 18.16
CA PHE A 303 -6.51 13.90 17.62
C PHE A 303 -6.48 14.03 16.11
N PHE A 304 -7.25 13.21 15.40
CA PHE A 304 -7.54 13.45 13.99
C PHE A 304 -8.98 13.08 13.62
N ALA A 305 -9.46 13.71 12.56
CA ALA A 305 -10.70 13.35 11.88
C ALA A 305 -10.44 13.16 10.39
N ASN A 306 -10.97 12.08 9.80
CA ASN A 306 -11.02 11.85 8.36
C ASN A 306 -12.48 11.82 7.93
N ILE A 307 -12.82 12.53 6.87
CA ILE A 307 -14.16 12.57 6.28
C ILE A 307 -14.02 12.13 4.83
N LEU A 308 -14.82 11.18 4.39
CA LEU A 308 -14.95 10.72 3.01
C LEU A 308 -16.37 10.88 2.56
N ASP A 309 -16.59 11.45 1.40
CA ASP A 309 -17.89 11.59 0.75
C ASP A 309 -17.76 11.20 -0.72
N ALA A 310 -18.45 10.15 -1.14
CA ALA A 310 -18.30 9.64 -2.49
C ALA A 310 -19.57 8.93 -2.97
N GLU A 311 -19.76 8.98 -4.28
CA GLU A 311 -20.78 8.23 -5.03
C GLU A 311 -20.07 7.37 -6.07
N SER A 312 -20.54 6.15 -6.28
CA SER A 312 -20.05 5.27 -7.33
C SER A 312 -21.17 4.46 -7.97
N GLN A 313 -21.03 4.21 -9.26
CA GLN A 313 -21.96 3.40 -10.03
C GLN A 313 -21.28 2.14 -10.53
N ASN A 314 -21.88 0.98 -10.29
CA ASN A 314 -21.41 -0.27 -10.88
C ASN A 314 -21.61 -0.24 -12.40
N LEU A 315 -20.59 -0.64 -13.16
CA LEU A 315 -20.63 -0.59 -14.64
C LEU A 315 -21.26 -1.83 -15.27
N LEU A 316 -21.57 -2.84 -14.47
CA LEU A 316 -22.15 -4.12 -14.92
C LEU A 316 -23.60 -4.31 -14.46
N SER A 317 -24.07 -3.48 -13.50
CA SER A 317 -25.37 -3.58 -12.89
C SER A 317 -25.91 -2.18 -12.54
N PRO A 318 -27.22 -2.02 -12.27
CA PRO A 318 -27.79 -0.73 -11.88
C PRO A 318 -27.48 -0.31 -10.43
N LEU A 319 -26.52 -0.94 -9.76
CA LEU A 319 -26.16 -0.67 -8.37
C LEU A 319 -25.41 0.66 -8.25
N ILE A 320 -25.93 1.56 -7.42
CA ILE A 320 -25.31 2.84 -7.04
C ILE A 320 -24.91 2.74 -5.57
N LEU A 321 -23.66 3.06 -5.27
CA LEU A 321 -23.14 3.14 -3.92
C LEU A 321 -22.93 4.59 -3.52
N ASN A 322 -23.69 5.06 -2.53
CA ASN A 322 -23.43 6.32 -1.86
C ASN A 322 -22.78 6.00 -0.51
N PHE A 323 -21.69 6.66 -0.20
CA PHE A 323 -20.99 6.47 1.06
C PHE A 323 -20.37 7.77 1.57
N ALA A 324 -20.84 8.17 2.76
CA ALA A 324 -20.24 9.22 3.55
C ALA A 324 -19.73 8.61 4.86
N THR A 325 -18.45 8.81 5.18
CA THR A 325 -17.85 8.25 6.39
C THR A 325 -17.07 9.28 7.16
N GLY A 326 -17.13 9.20 8.49
CA GLY A 326 -16.32 9.98 9.41
C GLY A 326 -15.54 9.07 10.35
N THR A 327 -14.23 9.27 10.45
CA THR A 327 -13.37 8.59 11.42
C THR A 327 -12.77 9.63 12.35
N TYR A 328 -13.02 9.52 13.64
CA TYR A 328 -12.51 10.38 14.70
C TYR A 328 -11.65 9.55 15.64
N ASP A 329 -10.36 9.86 15.75
CA ASP A 329 -9.41 9.11 16.58
C ASP A 329 -8.73 10.04 17.59
N PHE A 330 -8.69 9.61 18.84
CA PHE A 330 -7.90 10.22 19.89
C PHE A 330 -6.91 9.20 20.43
N SER A 331 -5.64 9.57 20.48
CA SER A 331 -4.57 8.70 20.96
C SER A 331 -3.61 9.43 21.89
N ALA A 332 -3.08 8.69 22.85
CA ALA A 332 -2.01 9.16 23.73
C ALA A 332 -0.96 8.07 23.88
N LYS A 333 0.32 8.47 23.83
CA LYS A 333 1.46 7.57 24.04
C LYS A 333 2.53 8.24 24.86
N ASN A 334 3.33 7.41 25.53
CA ASN A 334 4.54 7.85 26.19
C ASN A 334 5.61 6.76 26.12
N MET A 335 6.86 7.16 26.32
CA MET A 335 8.01 6.28 26.40
C MET A 335 8.73 6.52 27.73
N THR A 336 9.31 5.47 28.30
CA THR A 336 10.10 5.54 29.52
C THR A 336 11.32 4.65 29.41
N VAL A 337 12.48 5.21 29.73
CA VAL A 337 13.74 4.49 29.76
C VAL A 337 14.02 4.09 31.23
N ALA A 338 14.33 2.79 31.45
CA ALA A 338 14.59 2.25 32.76
C ALA A 338 15.87 1.42 32.81
N GLN A 339 16.40 1.17 34.00
CA GLN A 339 17.59 0.36 34.24
C GLN A 339 18.81 0.76 33.38
N GLU A 340 19.14 2.06 33.42
CA GLU A 340 20.30 2.61 32.68
C GLU A 340 20.24 2.38 31.15
N GLY A 341 19.03 2.42 30.57
CA GLY A 341 18.81 2.25 29.14
C GLY A 341 18.56 0.80 28.69
N LYS A 342 18.60 -0.19 29.60
CA LYS A 342 18.34 -1.58 29.25
C LYS A 342 16.90 -1.87 28.86
N HIS A 343 15.95 -1.12 29.37
CA HIS A 343 14.54 -1.21 29.03
C HIS A 343 14.05 0.10 28.45
N VAL A 344 13.44 0.02 27.27
CA VAL A 344 12.72 1.13 26.67
C VAL A 344 11.26 0.73 26.55
N LEU A 345 10.47 1.20 27.53
CA LEU A 345 9.03 0.91 27.62
C LEU A 345 8.25 1.93 26.81
N ASN A 346 7.49 1.47 25.85
CA ASN A 346 6.55 2.29 25.07
C ASN A 346 5.12 1.83 25.36
N TYR A 347 4.27 2.74 25.78
CA TYR A 347 2.90 2.44 26.17
C TYR A 347 1.94 3.53 25.76
N GLY A 348 0.68 3.17 25.61
CA GLY A 348 -0.34 4.14 25.22
C GLY A 348 -1.67 3.47 24.89
N GLY A 349 -2.55 4.27 24.30
CA GLY A 349 -3.85 3.80 23.89
C GLY A 349 -4.48 4.76 22.88
N ASN A 350 -5.58 4.29 22.31
CA ASN A 350 -6.42 5.12 21.45
C ASN A 350 -7.90 4.77 21.63
N TYR A 351 -8.73 5.72 21.27
CA TYR A 351 -10.17 5.55 21.09
C TYR A 351 -10.54 6.11 19.74
N ARG A 352 -11.29 5.33 18.94
CA ARG A 352 -11.77 5.70 17.61
C ARG A 352 -13.29 5.56 17.55
N HIS A 353 -13.92 6.54 16.95
CA HIS A 353 -15.35 6.54 16.66
C HIS A 353 -15.55 6.75 15.16
N LEU A 354 -16.37 5.90 14.56
CA LEU A 354 -16.71 5.95 13.15
C LEU A 354 -18.20 6.28 13.01
N THR A 355 -18.51 7.11 12.01
CA THR A 355 -19.87 7.38 11.55
C THR A 355 -19.97 7.04 10.07
N ASN A 356 -21.04 6.41 9.64
CA ASN A 356 -21.21 5.96 8.27
C ASN A 356 -22.65 6.20 7.79
N GLU A 357 -22.77 6.64 6.54
CA GLU A 357 -24.01 6.63 5.77
C GLU A 357 -23.72 5.83 4.50
N LEU A 358 -24.13 4.57 4.49
CA LEU A 358 -23.81 3.60 3.42
C LEU A 358 -25.11 3.09 2.82
N SER A 359 -25.32 3.32 1.53
CA SER A 359 -26.57 2.90 0.84
C SER A 359 -26.80 1.39 0.87
N ILE A 360 -25.74 0.58 1.01
CA ILE A 360 -25.78 -0.89 1.05
C ILE A 360 -25.65 -1.47 2.46
N ALA A 361 -25.51 -0.64 3.50
CA ALA A 361 -25.42 -1.06 4.90
C ALA A 361 -26.12 -0.04 5.80
N PRO A 362 -27.46 0.12 5.68
CA PRO A 362 -28.21 1.19 6.33
C PRO A 362 -28.21 1.10 7.86
N ASP A 363 -27.99 -0.09 8.42
CA ASP A 363 -27.92 -0.34 9.87
C ASP A 363 -26.51 -0.19 10.44
N GLY A 364 -25.52 0.15 9.61
CA GLY A 364 -24.10 0.29 9.97
C GLY A 364 -23.68 1.74 10.24
N ASP A 365 -24.52 2.54 10.90
CA ASP A 365 -24.35 3.99 11.07
C ASP A 365 -23.18 4.37 11.97
N THR A 366 -22.88 3.58 13.00
CA THR A 366 -21.78 3.88 13.93
C THR A 366 -20.98 2.66 14.36
N ARG A 367 -19.68 2.87 14.64
CA ARG A 367 -18.82 1.89 15.24
C ARG A 367 -17.83 2.59 16.17
N SER A 368 -17.50 1.97 17.30
CA SER A 368 -16.47 2.45 18.22
C SER A 368 -15.46 1.36 18.51
N GLU A 369 -14.23 1.76 18.65
CA GLU A 369 -13.13 0.86 19.04
C GLU A 369 -12.14 1.59 19.92
N GLY A 370 -11.47 0.83 20.80
CA GLY A 370 -10.44 1.37 21.67
C GLY A 370 -9.47 0.31 22.10
N GLY A 371 -8.23 0.71 22.35
CA GLY A 371 -7.21 -0.23 22.77
C GLY A 371 -6.10 0.40 23.56
N VAL A 372 -5.43 -0.44 24.35
CA VAL A 372 -4.23 -0.09 25.11
C VAL A 372 -3.11 -1.05 24.78
N TYR A 373 -1.88 -0.56 24.74
CA TYR A 373 -0.71 -1.36 24.42
C TYR A 373 0.45 -1.07 25.37
N LEU A 374 1.30 -2.08 25.51
CA LEU A 374 2.60 -1.98 26.17
C LEU A 374 3.63 -2.75 25.35
N GLN A 375 4.78 -2.14 25.12
CA GLN A 375 5.91 -2.74 24.45
C GLN A 375 7.19 -2.44 25.23
N ASP A 376 8.06 -3.43 25.36
CA ASP A 376 9.40 -3.31 25.93
C ASP A 376 10.46 -3.69 24.91
N ASN A 377 11.43 -2.83 24.70
CA ASN A 377 12.69 -3.13 24.04
C ASN A 377 13.73 -3.36 25.16
N TRP A 378 14.00 -4.62 25.45
CA TRP A 378 14.93 -5.04 26.47
C TRP A 378 16.27 -5.44 25.86
N ALA A 379 17.34 -4.74 26.24
CA ALA A 379 18.71 -5.02 25.88
C ALA A 379 19.47 -5.59 27.11
N PRO A 380 19.35 -6.91 27.42
CA PRO A 380 20.05 -7.50 28.56
C PRO A 380 21.56 -7.47 28.40
N HIS A 381 22.06 -7.47 27.17
CA HIS A 381 23.45 -7.38 26.76
C HIS A 381 23.55 -6.64 25.43
N GLU A 382 24.66 -6.01 25.12
CA GLU A 382 24.89 -5.26 23.87
C GLU A 382 24.62 -6.08 22.58
N GLN A 383 24.83 -7.40 22.65
CA GLN A 383 24.59 -8.32 21.53
C GLN A 383 23.16 -8.86 21.45
N PHE A 384 22.30 -8.59 22.42
CA PHE A 384 20.96 -9.14 22.48
C PHE A 384 19.93 -8.05 22.66
N LEU A 385 18.94 -8.03 21.79
CA LEU A 385 17.76 -7.18 21.89
C LEU A 385 16.51 -8.06 21.85
N ILE A 386 15.65 -7.91 22.83
CA ILE A 386 14.34 -8.57 22.90
C ILE A 386 13.26 -7.49 22.82
N ASN A 387 12.40 -7.58 21.83
CA ASN A 387 11.22 -6.75 21.71
C ASN A 387 9.99 -7.58 22.07
N ALA A 388 9.27 -7.21 23.09
CA ALA A 388 8.03 -7.86 23.50
C ALA A 388 6.91 -6.83 23.56
N GLY A 389 5.78 -7.11 22.95
CA GLY A 389 4.64 -6.21 22.92
C GLY A 389 3.32 -6.95 23.10
N VAL A 390 2.39 -6.31 23.75
CA VAL A 390 1.01 -6.79 23.92
C VAL A 390 0.04 -5.63 23.71
N ARG A 391 -1.12 -5.97 23.16
CA ARG A 391 -2.22 -5.01 23.00
C ARG A 391 -3.55 -5.69 23.32
N LEU A 392 -4.45 -4.94 23.92
CA LEU A 392 -5.82 -5.33 24.19
C LEU A 392 -6.75 -4.32 23.53
N ASP A 393 -7.58 -4.77 22.61
CA ASP A 393 -8.57 -3.97 21.89
C ASP A 393 -9.98 -4.41 22.23
N THR A 394 -10.91 -3.45 22.14
CA THR A 394 -12.36 -3.68 22.22
C THR A 394 -13.04 -3.01 21.04
N PHE A 395 -14.05 -3.67 20.51
CA PHE A 395 -14.84 -3.18 19.35
C PHE A 395 -16.31 -3.28 19.69
N SER A 396 -17.11 -2.30 19.28
CA SER A 396 -18.57 -2.38 19.42
C SER A 396 -19.20 -3.49 18.56
N SER A 397 -18.45 -4.01 17.57
CA SER A 397 -18.89 -5.06 16.65
C SER A 397 -18.37 -6.46 16.98
N ILE A 398 -17.60 -6.64 18.07
CA ILE A 398 -17.04 -7.93 18.46
C ILE A 398 -17.28 -8.14 19.96
N ASP A 399 -17.78 -9.31 20.32
CA ASP A 399 -17.97 -9.68 21.73
C ASP A 399 -16.62 -9.95 22.42
N GLY A 400 -16.36 -9.25 23.52
CA GLY A 400 -15.18 -9.41 24.33
C GLY A 400 -13.99 -8.56 23.84
N ALA A 401 -12.82 -8.88 24.38
CA ALA A 401 -11.58 -8.17 24.10
C ALA A 401 -10.66 -9.01 23.20
N VAL A 402 -10.01 -8.36 22.26
CA VAL A 402 -9.06 -8.97 21.31
C VAL A 402 -7.65 -8.77 21.84
N PHE A 403 -6.93 -9.89 22.09
CA PHE A 403 -5.56 -9.87 22.59
C PHE A 403 -4.55 -10.15 21.48
N THR A 404 -3.57 -9.25 21.34
CA THR A 404 -2.60 -9.26 20.24
C THR A 404 -1.18 -9.21 20.80
N PRO A 405 -0.48 -10.34 20.94
CA PRO A 405 0.92 -10.41 21.40
C PRO A 405 1.92 -10.36 20.24
N ARG A 406 3.14 -9.91 20.52
CA ARG A 406 4.30 -9.98 19.65
C ARG A 406 5.57 -10.20 20.47
N ILE A 407 6.50 -10.99 19.93
CA ILE A 407 7.86 -11.12 20.46
C ILE A 407 8.86 -11.20 19.32
N GLY A 408 9.97 -10.50 19.44
CA GLY A 408 11.10 -10.56 18.53
C GLY A 408 12.40 -10.60 19.32
N MET A 409 13.37 -11.34 18.85
CA MET A 409 14.73 -11.38 19.40
C MET A 409 15.71 -11.10 18.27
N GLN A 410 16.70 -10.30 18.59
CA GLN A 410 17.82 -10.01 17.71
C GLN A 410 19.13 -10.34 18.41
N VAL A 411 20.03 -10.97 17.67
CA VAL A 411 21.37 -11.32 18.12
C VAL A 411 22.39 -10.71 17.17
N ARG A 412 23.39 -10.03 17.72
CA ARG A 412 24.56 -9.50 17.01
C ARG A 412 25.75 -10.42 17.26
N PRO A 413 26.04 -11.39 16.36
CA PRO A 413 27.00 -12.45 16.63
C PRO A 413 28.48 -11.99 16.60
N PHE A 414 28.75 -10.83 16.01
CA PHE A 414 30.10 -10.27 15.87
C PHE A 414 30.24 -9.00 16.72
N ALA A 415 31.49 -8.72 17.13
CA ALA A 415 31.79 -7.45 17.78
C ALA A 415 31.65 -6.31 16.75
N GLY A 416 30.66 -5.46 16.94
CA GLY A 416 30.24 -4.41 16.01
C GLY A 416 28.73 -4.47 15.75
N GLU A 417 28.18 -3.39 15.23
CA GLU A 417 26.71 -3.26 15.00
C GLU A 417 26.28 -3.71 13.62
N ASP A 418 27.21 -4.19 12.79
CA ASP A 418 27.04 -4.36 11.35
C ASP A 418 26.24 -5.60 10.94
N HIS A 419 26.00 -6.54 11.86
CA HIS A 419 25.33 -7.82 11.58
C HIS A 419 24.29 -8.16 12.64
N ALA A 420 23.08 -8.51 12.20
CA ALA A 420 22.00 -8.91 13.09
C ALA A 420 21.25 -10.14 12.54
N ILE A 421 21.09 -11.16 13.36
CA ILE A 421 20.18 -12.28 13.12
C ILE A 421 18.94 -11.99 13.96
N ARG A 422 17.77 -12.10 13.36
CA ARG A 422 16.48 -11.85 14.04
C ARG A 422 15.55 -13.05 13.91
N VAL A 423 14.78 -13.27 14.97
CA VAL A 423 13.68 -14.24 15.02
C VAL A 423 12.50 -13.53 15.62
N SER A 424 11.34 -13.61 14.99
CA SER A 424 10.14 -12.99 15.54
C SER A 424 8.90 -13.87 15.33
N TRP A 425 7.99 -13.74 16.25
CA TRP A 425 6.62 -14.22 16.13
C TRP A 425 5.67 -13.12 16.56
N GLY A 426 4.56 -13.00 15.86
CA GLY A 426 3.54 -12.02 16.20
C GLY A 426 2.17 -12.41 15.67
N ARG A 427 1.16 -11.90 16.36
CA ARG A 427 -0.23 -12.01 15.98
C ARG A 427 -0.70 -10.67 15.41
N GLY A 428 -1.28 -10.71 14.23
CA GLY A 428 -2.04 -9.62 13.64
C GLY A 428 -3.52 -9.92 13.67
N THR A 429 -4.35 -8.89 13.69
CA THR A 429 -5.81 -9.04 13.68
C THR A 429 -6.45 -8.06 12.72
N ARG A 430 -7.54 -8.47 12.10
CA ARG A 430 -8.45 -7.60 11.33
C ARG A 430 -9.85 -7.70 11.92
N ALA A 431 -10.42 -6.57 12.28
CA ALA A 431 -11.81 -6.52 12.70
C ALA A 431 -12.75 -6.61 11.48
N PRO A 432 -13.95 -7.20 11.59
CA PRO A 432 -14.95 -7.15 10.54
C PRO A 432 -15.21 -5.70 10.13
N SER A 433 -15.31 -5.42 8.85
CA SER A 433 -15.69 -4.09 8.37
C SER A 433 -17.18 -3.80 8.63
N VAL A 434 -17.60 -2.55 8.46
CA VAL A 434 -19.03 -2.20 8.59
C VAL A 434 -19.87 -2.99 7.58
N ILE A 435 -19.36 -3.17 6.36
CA ILE A 435 -20.03 -3.97 5.33
C ILE A 435 -20.12 -5.44 5.72
N ASN A 436 -19.08 -6.02 6.32
CA ASN A 436 -19.14 -7.42 6.76
C ASN A 436 -20.26 -7.65 7.79
N ASN A 437 -20.50 -6.68 8.68
CA ASN A 437 -21.52 -6.81 9.71
C ASN A 437 -22.93 -6.41 9.27
N HIS A 438 -23.07 -5.41 8.38
CA HIS A 438 -24.33 -4.70 8.15
C HIS A 438 -24.76 -4.62 6.67
N LEU A 439 -24.11 -5.38 5.76
CA LEU A 439 -24.52 -5.43 4.36
C LEU A 439 -26.02 -5.79 4.26
N ASN A 440 -26.76 -5.10 3.39
CA ASN A 440 -28.16 -5.38 3.11
C ASN A 440 -28.48 -4.85 1.71
N THR A 441 -28.27 -5.71 0.70
CA THR A 441 -28.45 -5.29 -0.70
C THR A 441 -28.70 -6.49 -1.62
N PHE A 442 -29.17 -6.19 -2.84
CA PHE A 442 -29.18 -7.17 -3.91
C PHE A 442 -27.94 -6.99 -4.80
N ILE A 443 -27.23 -8.08 -4.99
CA ILE A 443 -26.12 -8.21 -5.94
C ILE A 443 -26.65 -8.88 -7.19
N PHE A 444 -26.27 -8.42 -8.37
CA PHE A 444 -26.63 -9.04 -9.62
C PHE A 444 -25.44 -9.86 -10.15
N ASN A 445 -25.67 -11.14 -10.39
CA ASN A 445 -24.74 -12.02 -11.08
C ASN A 445 -25.32 -12.42 -12.43
N SER A 446 -24.46 -12.89 -13.34
CA SER A 446 -24.87 -13.28 -14.68
C SER A 446 -24.37 -14.71 -15.00
N LEU A 447 -25.26 -15.50 -15.59
CA LEU A 447 -24.94 -16.82 -16.11
C LEU A 447 -25.01 -16.81 -17.63
N ASP A 448 -23.93 -17.27 -18.29
CA ASP A 448 -23.95 -17.48 -19.73
C ASP A 448 -24.68 -18.80 -20.03
N LEU A 449 -25.83 -18.67 -20.65
CA LEU A 449 -26.66 -19.81 -21.10
C LEU A 449 -26.40 -20.17 -22.58
N SER A 450 -25.51 -19.45 -23.28
CA SER A 450 -25.17 -19.73 -24.68
C SER A 450 -24.72 -21.17 -24.95
N PRO A 451 -24.04 -21.88 -24.02
CA PRO A 451 -23.72 -23.30 -24.18
C PRO A 451 -24.93 -24.22 -24.32
N LEU A 452 -26.12 -23.79 -23.92
CA LEU A 452 -27.38 -24.52 -24.08
C LEU A 452 -27.97 -24.39 -25.48
N THR A 453 -27.43 -23.56 -26.38
CA THR A 453 -27.91 -23.31 -27.73
C THR A 453 -28.14 -24.61 -28.52
N PRO A 454 -27.24 -25.64 -28.51
CA PRO A 454 -27.46 -26.89 -29.25
C PRO A 454 -28.65 -27.70 -28.75
N VAL A 455 -29.01 -27.58 -27.48
CA VAL A 455 -30.13 -28.31 -26.86
C VAL A 455 -31.44 -27.58 -27.04
N LEU A 456 -31.41 -26.22 -26.94
CA LEU A 456 -32.61 -25.38 -26.98
C LEU A 456 -33.02 -24.99 -28.42
N GLY A 457 -32.11 -25.06 -29.40
CA GLY A 457 -32.33 -24.59 -30.76
C GLY A 457 -32.35 -23.06 -30.94
N PHE A 458 -32.08 -22.30 -29.87
CA PHE A 458 -31.89 -20.86 -29.88
C PHE A 458 -30.82 -20.47 -28.84
N ASN A 459 -30.18 -19.31 -29.02
CA ASN A 459 -29.22 -18.81 -28.04
C ASN A 459 -29.93 -18.01 -26.95
N PRO A 460 -29.97 -18.50 -25.68
CA PRO A 460 -30.58 -17.79 -24.58
C PRO A 460 -29.74 -16.62 -24.07
N GLY A 461 -28.44 -16.55 -24.40
CA GLY A 461 -27.54 -15.46 -24.02
C GLY A 461 -27.21 -15.42 -22.52
N LEU A 462 -26.90 -14.22 -22.04
CA LEU A 462 -26.64 -13.96 -20.63
C LEU A 462 -27.95 -13.82 -19.87
N PHE A 463 -28.09 -14.52 -18.76
CA PHE A 463 -29.18 -14.40 -17.82
C PHE A 463 -28.70 -13.77 -16.53
N ALA A 464 -29.16 -12.54 -16.25
CA ALA A 464 -28.87 -11.86 -14.99
C ALA A 464 -29.90 -12.25 -13.91
N PHE A 465 -29.42 -12.52 -12.70
CA PHE A 465 -30.29 -12.88 -11.58
C PHE A 465 -29.81 -12.17 -10.28
N PRO A 466 -30.78 -11.80 -9.39
CA PRO A 466 -30.44 -11.17 -8.13
C PRO A 466 -30.03 -12.20 -7.08
N ILE A 467 -29.04 -11.84 -6.26
CA ILE A 467 -28.61 -12.56 -5.05
C ILE A 467 -28.85 -11.60 -3.89
N PHE A 468 -29.61 -12.01 -2.87
CA PHE A 468 -29.71 -11.21 -1.65
C PHE A 468 -28.44 -11.41 -0.83
N ALA A 469 -27.73 -10.32 -0.54
CA ALA A 469 -26.49 -10.31 0.23
C ALA A 469 -26.70 -9.60 1.57
N GLU A 470 -26.40 -10.31 2.65
CA GLU A 470 -26.62 -9.86 4.02
C GLU A 470 -25.34 -9.92 4.84
N GLY A 471 -25.09 -8.91 5.66
CA GLY A 471 -24.03 -8.88 6.65
C GLY A 471 -24.27 -9.83 7.82
N ASN A 472 -23.25 -10.05 8.62
CA ASN A 472 -23.34 -10.90 9.81
C ASN A 472 -22.79 -10.17 11.04
N PRO A 473 -23.64 -9.67 11.95
CA PRO A 473 -23.20 -9.02 13.18
C PRO A 473 -22.46 -9.95 14.15
N GLY A 474 -22.55 -11.27 13.99
CA GLY A 474 -21.92 -12.27 14.83
C GLY A 474 -20.48 -12.64 14.45
N LEU A 475 -19.87 -11.91 13.51
CA LEU A 475 -18.50 -12.18 13.07
C LEU A 475 -17.47 -11.90 14.17
N LYS A 476 -16.44 -12.74 14.20
CA LYS A 476 -15.21 -12.53 14.98
C LYS A 476 -14.14 -11.84 14.12
N GLN A 477 -13.08 -11.38 14.77
CA GLN A 477 -11.89 -10.90 14.04
C GLN A 477 -11.21 -12.03 13.27
N GLU A 478 -10.58 -11.72 12.15
CA GLU A 478 -9.56 -12.58 11.56
C GLU A 478 -8.28 -12.51 12.38
N THR A 479 -7.57 -13.63 12.45
CA THR A 479 -6.31 -13.75 13.18
C THR A 479 -5.21 -14.23 12.23
N HIS A 480 -4.07 -13.53 12.24
CA HIS A 480 -2.90 -13.84 11.42
C HIS A 480 -1.69 -14.03 12.30
N ASP A 481 -1.23 -15.26 12.42
CA ASP A 481 -0.02 -15.61 13.15
C ASP A 481 1.14 -15.77 12.17
N GLN A 482 2.29 -15.11 12.42
CA GLN A 482 3.48 -15.22 11.58
C GLN A 482 4.73 -15.49 12.40
N PHE A 483 5.53 -16.42 11.91
CA PHE A 483 6.91 -16.66 12.35
C PHE A 483 7.87 -16.18 11.25
N GLU A 484 8.94 -15.48 11.64
CA GLU A 484 9.98 -14.97 10.74
C GLU A 484 11.37 -15.24 11.30
N VAL A 485 12.27 -15.66 10.41
CA VAL A 485 13.72 -15.63 10.63
C VAL A 485 14.34 -14.69 9.62
N GLY A 486 15.20 -13.80 10.06
CA GLY A 486 15.84 -12.84 9.18
C GLY A 486 17.31 -12.59 9.54
N TYR A 487 18.02 -12.02 8.57
CA TYR A 487 19.38 -11.54 8.73
C TYR A 487 19.50 -10.16 8.09
N ARG A 488 20.17 -9.26 8.78
CA ARG A 488 20.51 -7.93 8.26
C ARG A 488 21.99 -7.68 8.47
N ALA A 489 22.63 -7.08 7.47
CA ALA A 489 23.99 -6.58 7.58
C ALA A 489 24.11 -5.20 6.96
N VAL A 490 24.89 -4.34 7.59
CA VAL A 490 25.33 -3.05 7.04
C VAL A 490 26.86 -3.06 7.03
N ILE A 491 27.45 -3.04 5.86
CA ILE A 491 28.92 -3.18 5.69
C ILE A 491 29.51 -1.80 5.39
N ASN A 492 30.37 -1.33 6.26
CA ASN A 492 31.04 -0.02 6.16
C ASN A 492 30.06 1.17 5.97
N GLY A 493 28.84 1.08 6.52
CA GLY A 493 27.80 2.09 6.37
C GLY A 493 27.23 2.27 4.95
N LYS A 494 27.78 1.56 3.95
CA LYS A 494 27.49 1.79 2.51
C LYS A 494 26.75 0.66 1.83
N VAL A 495 26.81 -0.56 2.33
CA VAL A 495 26.12 -1.71 1.76
C VAL A 495 25.17 -2.28 2.77
N SER A 496 23.89 -2.37 2.43
CA SER A 496 22.86 -3.02 3.24
C SER A 496 22.41 -4.31 2.57
N LEU A 497 22.37 -5.38 3.36
CA LEU A 497 21.83 -6.67 3.01
C LEU A 497 20.67 -7.00 3.96
N ASP A 498 19.57 -7.49 3.43
CA ASP A 498 18.43 -7.96 4.23
C ASP A 498 17.93 -9.29 3.64
N PHE A 499 17.71 -10.25 4.52
CA PHE A 499 17.10 -11.54 4.23
C PHE A 499 15.99 -11.80 5.22
N ALA A 500 14.85 -12.33 4.76
CA ALA A 500 13.79 -12.84 5.59
C ALA A 500 13.18 -14.10 4.99
N TYR A 501 12.89 -15.07 5.84
CA TYR A 501 12.03 -16.21 5.56
C TYR A 501 10.88 -16.19 6.54
N TYR A 502 9.65 -16.35 6.03
CA TYR A 502 8.44 -16.30 6.84
C TYR A 502 7.50 -17.47 6.54
N VAL A 503 6.76 -17.86 7.58
CA VAL A 503 5.59 -18.75 7.50
C VAL A 503 4.48 -18.09 8.29
N SER A 504 3.30 -18.02 7.70
CA SER A 504 2.13 -17.43 8.36
C SER A 504 0.86 -18.23 8.10
N GLU A 505 -0.09 -18.08 9.01
CA GLU A 505 -1.42 -18.66 8.91
C GLU A 505 -2.46 -17.60 9.30
N THR A 506 -3.45 -17.41 8.43
CA THR A 506 -4.64 -16.60 8.71
C THR A 506 -5.79 -17.56 8.98
N THR A 507 -6.43 -17.41 10.13
CA THR A 507 -7.60 -18.20 10.57
C THR A 507 -8.81 -17.30 10.72
N ASP A 508 -10.01 -17.93 10.73
CA ASP A 508 -11.29 -17.21 10.81
C ASP A 508 -11.44 -16.16 9.68
N ASN A 509 -11.01 -16.50 8.45
CA ASN A 509 -11.15 -15.59 7.30
C ASN A 509 -12.61 -15.16 7.13
N ILE A 510 -12.83 -13.86 6.95
CA ILE A 510 -14.16 -13.31 6.73
C ILE A 510 -14.43 -13.30 5.23
N ASP A 511 -15.33 -14.17 4.79
CA ASP A 511 -15.65 -14.30 3.39
C ASP A 511 -17.15 -14.55 3.17
N PHE A 512 -17.62 -14.39 1.93
CA PHE A 512 -18.98 -14.69 1.53
C PHE A 512 -19.24 -16.19 1.55
N TYR A 513 -20.37 -16.57 2.10
CA TYR A 513 -20.86 -17.94 2.12
C TYR A 513 -22.30 -17.98 1.56
N THR A 514 -22.50 -18.84 0.56
CA THR A 514 -23.84 -19.10 0.03
C THR A 514 -24.56 -20.12 0.91
N ASP A 515 -25.64 -19.74 1.54
CA ASP A 515 -26.44 -20.61 2.40
C ASP A 515 -27.78 -21.05 1.76
N GLN A 516 -28.22 -20.37 0.69
CA GLN A 516 -29.39 -20.75 -0.08
C GLN A 516 -29.14 -20.64 -1.58
N TYR A 517 -29.68 -21.60 -2.30
CA TYR A 517 -29.59 -21.69 -3.76
C TYR A 517 -30.96 -21.68 -4.41
N PHE A 518 -31.06 -21.15 -5.62
CA PHE A 518 -32.24 -21.33 -6.46
C PHE A 518 -32.38 -22.81 -6.84
N THR A 519 -33.62 -23.26 -7.00
CA THR A 519 -33.94 -24.66 -7.31
C THR A 519 -34.93 -24.77 -8.46
N MET A 520 -35.17 -25.96 -8.98
CA MET A 520 -36.19 -26.17 -10.00
C MET A 520 -37.61 -25.77 -9.53
N PHE A 521 -37.87 -25.75 -8.22
CA PHE A 521 -39.15 -25.38 -7.62
C PHE A 521 -39.23 -23.93 -7.18
N ASP A 522 -38.07 -23.29 -7.09
CA ASP A 522 -37.90 -21.88 -6.74
C ASP A 522 -36.82 -21.27 -7.65
N PRO A 523 -37.11 -21.05 -8.94
CA PRO A 523 -36.15 -20.55 -9.91
C PRO A 523 -35.89 -19.05 -9.71
N PRO A 524 -34.77 -18.51 -10.25
CA PRO A 524 -34.49 -17.09 -10.19
C PRO A 524 -35.62 -16.27 -10.82
N PRO A 525 -35.90 -15.05 -10.32
CA PRO A 525 -36.85 -14.14 -10.96
C PRO A 525 -36.50 -13.91 -12.45
N GLY A 526 -37.50 -14.02 -13.32
CA GLY A 526 -37.32 -13.88 -14.76
C GLY A 526 -36.77 -15.13 -15.49
N TRP A 527 -36.61 -16.26 -14.80
CA TRP A 527 -36.19 -17.51 -15.42
C TRP A 527 -37.17 -17.98 -16.49
N ALA A 528 -36.75 -17.96 -17.75
CA ALA A 528 -37.61 -18.25 -18.89
C ALA A 528 -37.57 -19.71 -19.36
N LEU A 529 -36.64 -20.54 -18.84
CA LEU A 529 -36.49 -21.93 -19.22
C LEU A 529 -37.25 -22.83 -18.24
N PRO A 530 -37.55 -24.12 -18.62
CA PRO A 530 -38.14 -25.06 -17.67
C PRO A 530 -37.26 -25.20 -16.42
N GLY A 531 -37.87 -25.21 -15.21
CA GLY A 531 -37.15 -25.23 -13.95
C GLY A 531 -36.16 -26.38 -13.78
N PHE A 532 -36.46 -27.55 -14.38
CA PHE A 532 -35.56 -28.72 -14.29
C PHE A 532 -34.17 -28.48 -14.93
N ILE A 533 -34.03 -27.50 -15.82
CA ILE A 533 -32.73 -27.14 -16.44
C ILE A 533 -31.74 -26.67 -15.37
N LEU A 534 -32.19 -26.05 -14.28
CA LEU A 534 -31.34 -25.67 -13.16
C LEU A 534 -30.56 -26.85 -12.54
N ASN A 535 -31.07 -28.06 -12.64
CA ASN A 535 -30.38 -29.24 -12.14
C ASN A 535 -29.13 -29.67 -12.98
N PHE A 536 -28.96 -29.08 -14.16
CA PHE A 536 -27.84 -29.33 -15.08
C PHE A 536 -26.88 -28.16 -15.16
N LEU A 537 -27.14 -27.11 -14.42
CA LEU A 537 -26.33 -25.90 -14.33
C LEU A 537 -25.58 -25.88 -12.99
N PRO A 538 -24.50 -25.09 -12.87
CA PRO A 538 -23.93 -24.76 -11.56
C PRO A 538 -25.01 -24.28 -10.60
N ALA A 539 -24.88 -24.59 -9.31
CA ALA A 539 -25.83 -24.12 -8.30
C ALA A 539 -25.82 -22.57 -8.27
N LEU A 540 -26.98 -21.96 -8.49
CA LEU A 540 -27.13 -20.51 -8.53
C LEU A 540 -27.40 -19.98 -7.13
N PRO A 541 -26.53 -19.11 -6.57
CA PRO A 541 -26.75 -18.48 -5.26
C PRO A 541 -28.04 -17.67 -5.23
N LYS A 542 -28.83 -17.83 -4.17
CA LYS A 542 -30.03 -17.04 -3.89
C LYS A 542 -29.81 -16.07 -2.73
N HIS A 543 -29.08 -16.55 -1.72
CA HIS A 543 -28.73 -15.77 -0.53
C HIS A 543 -27.29 -16.04 -0.14
N MET A 544 -26.57 -14.97 0.20
CA MET A 544 -25.19 -15.00 0.67
C MET A 544 -25.03 -14.17 1.93
N THR A 545 -24.21 -14.63 2.85
CA THR A 545 -23.85 -13.90 4.07
C THR A 545 -22.36 -14.04 4.36
N TYR A 546 -21.80 -13.17 5.19
CA TYR A 546 -20.43 -13.30 5.65
C TYR A 546 -20.30 -14.34 6.77
N ARG A 547 -19.23 -15.10 6.75
CA ARG A 547 -18.83 -16.05 7.81
C ARG A 547 -17.35 -16.00 8.06
N ASN A 548 -16.92 -16.40 9.27
CA ASN A 548 -15.54 -16.74 9.54
C ASN A 548 -15.32 -18.17 9.02
N ILE A 549 -14.45 -18.38 8.02
CA ILE A 549 -14.28 -19.64 7.29
C ILE A 549 -12.81 -19.99 7.17
N GLY A 550 -12.45 -21.19 7.52
CA GLY A 550 -11.20 -21.86 7.18
C GLY A 550 -9.91 -21.16 7.57
N SER A 551 -8.82 -21.64 7.00
CA SER A 551 -7.51 -21.05 7.15
C SER A 551 -6.75 -20.95 5.82
N ILE A 552 -5.84 -19.96 5.76
CA ILE A 552 -4.93 -19.71 4.63
C ILE A 552 -3.49 -19.64 5.16
N LYS A 553 -2.63 -20.56 4.71
CA LYS A 553 -1.20 -20.59 5.05
C LYS A 553 -0.37 -20.03 3.92
N ASN A 554 0.52 -19.10 4.24
CA ASN A 554 1.47 -18.48 3.32
C ASN A 554 2.89 -18.73 3.80
N GLN A 555 3.82 -18.86 2.83
CA GLN A 555 5.25 -18.89 3.11
C GLN A 555 6.03 -18.25 1.98
N GLY A 556 7.17 -17.65 2.33
CA GLY A 556 8.01 -17.02 1.33
C GLY A 556 9.38 -16.59 1.84
N MET A 557 10.17 -16.10 0.91
CA MET A 557 11.54 -15.63 1.14
C MET A 557 11.72 -14.27 0.46
N GLU A 558 12.43 -13.40 1.12
CA GLU A 558 12.73 -12.04 0.68
C GLU A 558 14.24 -11.79 0.77
N LEU A 559 14.79 -11.18 -0.27
CA LEU A 559 16.18 -10.73 -0.33
C LEU A 559 16.19 -9.26 -0.73
N GLY A 560 16.99 -8.46 -0.03
CA GLY A 560 17.24 -7.06 -0.33
C GLY A 560 18.74 -6.78 -0.33
N PHE A 561 19.17 -6.00 -1.30
CA PHE A 561 20.52 -5.46 -1.43
C PHE A 561 20.43 -4.00 -1.80
N GLN A 562 21.16 -3.14 -1.10
CA GLN A 562 21.33 -1.73 -1.43
C GLN A 562 22.79 -1.35 -1.24
N ALA A 563 23.34 -0.54 -2.12
CA ALA A 563 24.70 -0.04 -1.98
C ALA A 563 24.82 1.40 -2.46
N ARG A 564 25.37 2.27 -1.60
CA ARG A 564 25.78 3.64 -1.94
C ARG A 564 27.13 3.58 -2.61
N VAL A 565 27.15 3.81 -3.93
CA VAL A 565 28.37 3.73 -4.74
C VAL A 565 29.14 5.06 -4.78
N ALA A 566 28.44 6.15 -4.53
CA ALA A 566 28.96 7.51 -4.38
C ALA A 566 27.93 8.36 -3.61
N PRO A 567 28.27 9.56 -3.10
CA PRO A 567 27.30 10.48 -2.54
C PRO A 567 26.12 10.70 -3.47
N GLY A 568 24.88 10.56 -2.93
CA GLY A 568 23.65 10.67 -3.70
C GLY A 568 23.43 9.63 -4.80
N ASN A 569 24.17 8.51 -4.81
CA ASN A 569 24.09 7.48 -5.87
C ASN A 569 24.01 6.09 -5.27
N GLU A 570 22.93 5.39 -5.60
CA GLU A 570 22.57 4.10 -5.05
C GLU A 570 22.30 3.07 -6.14
N ILE A 571 22.71 1.84 -5.91
CA ILE A 571 22.28 0.66 -6.65
C ILE A 571 21.51 -0.26 -5.69
N PHE A 572 20.47 -0.92 -6.20
CA PHE A 572 19.70 -1.85 -5.40
C PHE A 572 19.26 -3.06 -6.21
N ALA A 573 19.03 -4.15 -5.51
CA ALA A 573 18.39 -5.34 -6.04
C ALA A 573 17.54 -5.98 -4.95
N ASN A 574 16.37 -6.48 -5.32
CA ASN A 574 15.55 -7.28 -4.42
C ASN A 574 14.93 -8.46 -5.16
N TYR A 575 14.61 -9.48 -4.39
CA TYR A 575 13.95 -10.68 -4.88
C TYR A 575 12.95 -11.16 -3.83
N THR A 576 11.79 -11.57 -4.29
CA THR A 576 10.75 -12.20 -3.48
C THR A 576 10.34 -13.50 -4.14
N TRP A 577 10.39 -14.57 -3.37
CA TRP A 577 9.73 -15.83 -3.69
C TRP A 577 8.58 -16.04 -2.72
N GLN A 578 7.40 -16.35 -3.25
CA GLN A 578 6.20 -16.65 -2.47
C GLN A 578 5.57 -17.92 -3.03
N LYS A 579 5.31 -18.89 -2.17
CA LYS A 579 4.61 -20.12 -2.52
C LYS A 579 3.12 -19.83 -2.68
N ASP A 580 2.44 -20.60 -3.55
CA ASP A 580 0.99 -20.60 -3.58
C ASP A 580 0.42 -20.93 -2.20
N PRO A 581 -0.65 -20.27 -1.77
CA PRO A 581 -1.24 -20.48 -0.45
C PRO A 581 -1.76 -21.92 -0.31
N GLU A 582 -1.65 -22.48 0.89
CA GLU A 582 -2.35 -23.69 1.28
C GLU A 582 -3.62 -23.29 2.03
N VAL A 583 -4.75 -23.89 1.68
CA VAL A 583 -6.07 -23.56 2.23
C VAL A 583 -6.73 -24.75 2.89
N GLU A 584 -7.49 -24.50 3.95
CA GLU A 584 -8.34 -25.48 4.64
C GLU A 584 -9.76 -24.93 4.73
N GLU A 585 -10.76 -25.73 4.41
CA GLU A 585 -12.20 -25.38 4.38
C GLU A 585 -12.59 -24.29 3.35
N ILE A 586 -11.70 -23.95 2.44
CA ILE A 586 -11.89 -23.01 1.33
C ILE A 586 -11.45 -23.75 0.05
N ASP A 587 -12.12 -23.51 -1.08
CA ASP A 587 -11.63 -24.04 -2.37
C ASP A 587 -10.46 -23.15 -2.86
N LEU A 588 -9.36 -23.76 -3.25
CA LEU A 588 -8.21 -23.03 -3.81
C LEU A 588 -8.59 -22.26 -5.10
N ALA A 589 -9.61 -22.73 -5.83
CA ALA A 589 -10.11 -22.03 -7.01
C ALA A 589 -10.81 -20.69 -6.70
N ASP A 590 -11.22 -20.48 -5.44
CA ASP A 590 -11.84 -19.26 -4.96
C ASP A 590 -10.84 -18.30 -4.32
N VAL A 591 -9.53 -18.63 -4.36
CA VAL A 591 -8.46 -17.83 -3.75
C VAL A 591 -7.55 -17.26 -4.83
N ASN A 592 -7.26 -15.99 -4.76
CA ASN A 592 -6.25 -15.36 -5.60
C ASN A 592 -4.87 -15.94 -5.34
N LEU A 593 -4.09 -16.18 -6.40
CA LEU A 593 -2.72 -16.65 -6.28
C LEU A 593 -1.74 -15.52 -6.61
N PRO A 594 -0.79 -15.23 -5.71
CA PRO A 594 0.19 -14.19 -5.95
C PRO A 594 1.23 -14.62 -7.00
N PRO A 595 1.94 -13.67 -7.63
CA PRO A 595 3.11 -14.00 -8.43
C PRO A 595 4.16 -14.75 -7.59
N THR A 596 4.60 -15.93 -8.05
CA THR A 596 5.58 -16.75 -7.32
C THR A 596 6.93 -16.06 -7.19
N ASN A 597 7.40 -15.42 -8.27
CA ASN A 597 8.68 -14.74 -8.31
C ASN A 597 8.50 -13.28 -8.70
N ARG A 598 9.13 -12.38 -7.95
CA ARG A 598 9.24 -10.95 -8.25
C ARG A 598 10.65 -10.50 -7.99
N PHE A 599 11.19 -9.65 -8.85
CA PHE A 599 12.46 -8.99 -8.58
C PHE A 599 12.48 -7.57 -9.15
N ASN A 600 13.28 -6.72 -8.52
CA ASN A 600 13.64 -5.41 -9.02
C ASN A 600 15.17 -5.26 -8.94
N VAL A 601 15.74 -4.67 -9.96
CA VAL A 601 17.14 -4.28 -10.00
C VAL A 601 17.22 -2.87 -10.55
N GLY A 602 17.91 -2.00 -9.87
CA GLY A 602 17.97 -0.62 -10.32
C GLY A 602 19.13 0.18 -9.76
N MET A 603 19.20 1.39 -10.27
CA MET A 603 20.09 2.44 -9.82
C MET A 603 19.35 3.78 -9.84
N ALA A 604 19.70 4.66 -8.92
CA ALA A 604 19.19 6.03 -8.88
C ALA A 604 20.24 6.95 -8.31
N GLY A 605 20.27 8.20 -8.74
CA GLY A 605 21.16 9.17 -8.17
C GLY A 605 21.23 10.49 -8.92
N SER A 606 22.17 11.32 -8.48
CA SER A 606 22.51 12.59 -9.10
C SER A 606 24.01 12.81 -9.14
N VAL A 607 24.50 13.42 -10.21
CA VAL A 607 25.91 13.79 -10.39
C VAL A 607 25.99 15.12 -11.12
N ARG A 608 26.53 16.16 -10.45
CA ARG A 608 26.73 17.49 -11.05
C ARG A 608 25.46 18.03 -11.73
N GLY A 609 24.33 17.94 -11.04
CA GLY A 609 23.02 18.38 -11.54
C GLY A 609 22.33 17.36 -12.47
N LEU A 610 23.00 16.36 -12.99
CA LEU A 610 22.36 15.29 -13.76
C LEU A 610 21.64 14.33 -12.80
N MET A 611 20.32 14.24 -12.87
CA MET A 611 19.50 13.26 -12.16
C MET A 611 19.22 12.07 -13.06
N TYR A 612 19.27 10.87 -12.51
CA TYR A 612 18.97 9.66 -13.26
C TYR A 612 18.39 8.55 -12.38
N SER A 613 17.55 7.71 -12.97
CA SER A 613 17.26 6.38 -12.45
C SER A 613 16.99 5.39 -13.59
N ALA A 614 17.29 4.13 -13.33
CA ALA A 614 16.93 3.02 -14.20
C ALA A 614 16.56 1.83 -13.33
N VAL A 615 15.33 1.30 -13.52
CA VAL A 615 14.80 0.19 -12.73
C VAL A 615 14.18 -0.83 -13.65
N VAL A 616 14.67 -2.06 -13.59
CA VAL A 616 14.05 -3.24 -14.20
C VAL A 616 13.22 -3.92 -13.14
N ALA A 617 11.94 -4.15 -13.42
CA ALA A 617 11.03 -4.89 -12.57
C ALA A 617 10.47 -6.09 -13.32
N TYR A 618 10.43 -7.24 -12.65
CA TYR A 618 9.87 -8.49 -13.15
C TYR A 618 8.86 -9.06 -12.15
N GLN A 619 7.81 -9.65 -12.68
CA GLN A 619 6.78 -10.35 -11.92
C GLN A 619 6.26 -11.52 -12.74
N ASP A 620 6.07 -12.68 -12.09
CA ASP A 620 5.38 -13.84 -12.65
C ASP A 620 3.88 -13.56 -12.85
N GLU A 621 3.18 -14.50 -13.47
CA GLU A 621 1.73 -14.54 -13.55
C GLU A 621 1.07 -14.55 -12.16
N ALA A 622 -0.15 -14.04 -12.08
CA ALA A 622 -1.02 -14.11 -10.91
C ALA A 622 -2.39 -14.66 -11.32
N PHE A 623 -3.09 -15.35 -10.43
CA PHE A 623 -4.47 -15.80 -10.66
C PHE A 623 -5.43 -14.97 -9.82
N TRP A 624 -6.55 -14.57 -10.42
CA TRP A 624 -7.58 -13.73 -9.81
C TRP A 624 -8.93 -14.45 -9.81
N SER A 625 -9.60 -14.46 -8.66
CA SER A 625 -10.91 -15.07 -8.43
C SER A 625 -11.78 -14.32 -7.41
N ASP A 626 -11.35 -13.13 -6.96
CA ASP A 626 -12.00 -12.40 -5.88
C ASP A 626 -13.23 -11.56 -6.30
N VAL A 627 -13.59 -11.55 -7.59
CA VAL A 627 -14.85 -10.98 -8.06
C VAL A 627 -15.92 -12.08 -8.08
N LEU A 628 -17.11 -11.80 -7.57
CA LEU A 628 -18.20 -12.80 -7.51
C LEU A 628 -18.68 -13.32 -8.88
N ASP A 629 -18.47 -12.56 -9.93
CA ASP A 629 -18.77 -12.97 -11.31
C ASP A 629 -17.55 -13.71 -11.90
N SER A 630 -17.68 -15.01 -12.11
CA SER A 630 -16.60 -15.88 -12.61
C SER A 630 -16.05 -15.48 -13.98
N ARG A 631 -16.73 -14.63 -14.75
CA ARG A 631 -16.20 -14.06 -16.01
C ARG A 631 -14.98 -13.16 -15.78
N PHE A 632 -14.79 -12.71 -14.53
CA PHE A 632 -13.67 -11.90 -14.09
C PHE A 632 -12.53 -12.73 -13.46
N HIS A 633 -12.64 -14.06 -13.49
CA HIS A 633 -11.59 -14.94 -13.00
C HIS A 633 -10.60 -15.28 -14.11
N GLY A 634 -9.32 -15.31 -13.78
CA GLY A 634 -8.29 -15.73 -14.73
C GLY A 634 -6.87 -15.35 -14.34
N VAL A 635 -5.95 -15.72 -15.22
CA VAL A 635 -4.51 -15.53 -15.05
C VAL A 635 -4.07 -14.25 -15.75
N THR A 636 -3.27 -13.45 -15.07
CA THR A 636 -2.56 -12.30 -15.67
C THR A 636 -1.21 -12.74 -16.23
N ASP A 637 -0.73 -12.03 -17.24
CA ASP A 637 0.54 -12.34 -17.87
C ASP A 637 1.75 -11.93 -16.99
N LYS A 638 2.89 -12.59 -17.25
CA LYS A 638 4.18 -12.15 -16.73
C LYS A 638 4.52 -10.78 -17.26
N MET A 639 5.08 -9.94 -16.42
CA MET A 639 5.54 -8.63 -16.84
C MET A 639 7.03 -8.42 -16.60
N THR A 640 7.66 -7.67 -17.52
CA THR A 640 9.01 -7.13 -17.37
C THR A 640 9.00 -5.68 -17.80
N THR A 641 9.24 -4.76 -16.89
CA THR A 641 9.24 -3.33 -17.20
C THR A 641 10.63 -2.72 -17.00
N LEU A 642 10.97 -1.76 -17.84
CA LEU A 642 12.10 -0.86 -17.64
C LEU A 642 11.56 0.54 -17.40
N ASN A 643 11.89 1.11 -16.25
CA ASN A 643 11.51 2.45 -15.86
C ASN A 643 12.75 3.35 -15.83
N LEU A 644 12.66 4.52 -16.45
CA LEU A 644 13.80 5.44 -16.59
C LEU A 644 13.42 6.85 -16.12
N THR A 645 14.37 7.51 -15.47
CA THR A 645 14.36 8.97 -15.26
C THR A 645 15.65 9.54 -15.79
N LEU A 646 15.57 10.64 -16.50
CA LEU A 646 16.70 11.48 -16.87
C LEU A 646 16.29 12.93 -16.66
N GLY A 647 17.08 13.68 -15.92
CA GLY A 647 16.80 15.06 -15.61
C GLY A 647 18.08 15.88 -15.39
N TYR A 648 17.92 17.18 -15.33
CA TYR A 648 19.01 18.09 -15.03
C TYR A 648 18.53 19.20 -14.10
N GLU A 649 19.27 19.45 -13.04
CA GLU A 649 19.03 20.48 -12.03
C GLU A 649 20.04 21.60 -12.24
N LEU A 650 19.50 22.81 -12.47
CA LEU A 650 20.23 24.08 -12.56
C LEU A 650 19.81 24.92 -11.36
N GLU A 651 20.69 25.36 -10.50
CA GLU A 651 20.40 26.18 -9.33
C GLU A 651 18.94 26.08 -8.79
N ASN A 652 18.02 26.84 -9.39
CA ASN A 652 16.62 26.91 -8.99
C ASN A 652 15.65 26.22 -9.97
N ILE A 653 16.13 25.67 -11.07
CA ILE A 653 15.28 25.08 -12.14
C ILE A 653 15.69 23.63 -12.34
N ASN A 654 14.74 22.75 -12.44
CA ASN A 654 14.99 21.37 -12.85
C ASN A 654 14.09 20.97 -14.03
N PHE A 655 14.61 20.11 -14.88
CA PHE A 655 13.88 19.47 -15.96
C PHE A 655 14.09 17.98 -15.88
N SER A 656 13.03 17.20 -16.08
CA SER A 656 13.18 15.76 -16.18
C SER A 656 12.21 15.13 -17.18
N VAL A 657 12.63 14.00 -17.74
CA VAL A 657 11.77 13.07 -18.49
C VAL A 657 11.73 11.78 -17.68
N ARG A 658 10.52 11.35 -17.39
CA ARG A 658 10.24 10.14 -16.63
C ARG A 658 9.45 9.19 -17.50
N ALA A 659 9.90 7.97 -17.61
CA ALA A 659 9.28 6.97 -18.46
C ALA A 659 9.08 5.68 -17.66
N THR A 660 7.85 5.21 -17.56
CA THR A 660 7.53 3.89 -17.03
C THR A 660 7.27 2.93 -18.18
N ASN A 661 7.71 1.67 -18.03
CA ASN A 661 7.54 0.63 -19.03
C ASN A 661 8.03 1.05 -20.44
N VAL A 662 9.27 1.52 -20.52
CA VAL A 662 9.89 2.05 -21.77
C VAL A 662 9.80 1.06 -22.94
N THR A 663 9.87 -0.24 -22.64
CA THR A 663 9.76 -1.32 -23.63
C THR A 663 8.35 -1.46 -24.22
N ASN A 664 7.37 -0.78 -23.65
CA ASN A 664 5.96 -0.83 -24.02
C ASN A 664 5.38 -2.26 -24.08
N GLN A 665 5.78 -3.12 -23.15
CA GLN A 665 5.10 -4.40 -22.97
C GLN A 665 3.69 -4.11 -22.48
N LEU A 666 2.68 -4.55 -23.20
CA LEU A 666 1.29 -4.46 -22.76
C LEU A 666 1.01 -5.62 -21.79
N PHE A 667 0.46 -5.32 -20.61
CA PHE A 667 0.12 -6.32 -19.60
C PHE A 667 -1.05 -5.85 -18.73
N GLN A 668 -1.72 -6.81 -18.11
CA GLN A 668 -2.72 -6.57 -17.05
C GLN A 668 -2.20 -7.08 -15.72
N GLN A 669 -2.49 -6.35 -14.64
CA GLN A 669 -2.16 -6.78 -13.27
C GLN A 669 -3.39 -7.32 -12.51
N HIS A 670 -4.58 -7.10 -13.03
CA HIS A 670 -5.83 -7.75 -12.68
C HIS A 670 -6.47 -8.30 -13.96
N TYR A 671 -7.13 -9.45 -13.90
CA TYR A 671 -7.58 -10.19 -15.10
C TYR A 671 -8.45 -9.37 -16.05
N VAL A 672 -9.24 -8.43 -15.51
CA VAL A 672 -10.05 -7.48 -16.30
C VAL A 672 -9.67 -6.02 -16.04
N GLY A 673 -8.56 -5.78 -15.37
CA GLY A 673 -8.01 -4.45 -15.14
C GLY A 673 -7.55 -3.75 -16.42
N ASP A 674 -7.08 -2.53 -16.31
CA ASP A 674 -6.53 -1.77 -17.43
C ASP A 674 -5.32 -2.46 -18.06
N VAL A 675 -5.17 -2.32 -19.37
CA VAL A 675 -3.99 -2.80 -20.12
C VAL A 675 -2.90 -1.74 -20.04
N ILE A 676 -1.95 -1.95 -19.14
CA ILE A 676 -0.88 -1.00 -18.85
C ILE A 676 0.17 -1.04 -19.97
N GLY A 677 0.45 0.10 -20.57
CA GLY A 677 1.51 0.29 -21.56
C GLY A 677 2.59 1.24 -21.06
N ARG A 678 3.36 1.81 -22.01
CA ARG A 678 4.34 2.85 -21.73
C ARG A 678 3.65 4.16 -21.35
N ARG A 679 4.28 4.89 -20.43
CA ARG A 679 3.94 6.28 -20.12
C ARG A 679 5.21 7.10 -20.00
N VAL A 680 5.33 8.14 -20.83
CA VAL A 680 6.42 9.11 -20.81
C VAL A 680 5.87 10.47 -20.43
N VAL A 681 6.48 11.12 -19.45
CA VAL A 681 6.09 12.44 -18.93
C VAL A 681 7.30 13.34 -18.88
N ALA A 682 7.20 14.53 -19.44
CA ALA A 682 8.17 15.62 -19.27
C ALA A 682 7.72 16.51 -18.10
N GLU A 683 8.67 16.91 -17.28
CA GLU A 683 8.45 17.70 -16.06
C GLU A 683 9.41 18.88 -16.01
N ALA A 684 8.93 20.03 -15.56
CA ALA A 684 9.74 21.18 -15.18
C ALA A 684 9.41 21.60 -13.75
N GLY A 685 10.42 21.98 -12.99
CA GLY A 685 10.30 22.44 -11.62
C GLY A 685 11.10 23.69 -11.34
N LEU A 686 10.60 24.48 -10.40
CA LEU A 686 11.26 25.67 -9.85
C LEU A 686 11.36 25.48 -8.33
N ASN A 687 12.56 25.64 -7.79
CA ASN A 687 12.82 25.53 -6.35
C ASN A 687 13.51 26.80 -5.88
N PHE A 688 13.01 27.40 -4.81
CA PHE A 688 13.60 28.61 -4.22
C PHE A 688 13.83 28.38 -2.73
N ASP A 689 15.08 28.47 -2.33
CA ASP A 689 15.50 28.61 -0.94
C ASP A 689 15.65 30.11 -0.62
N TRP A 690 14.81 30.59 0.31
CA TRP A 690 14.77 32.01 0.67
C TRP A 690 15.79 32.36 1.75
N ASP A 691 16.39 31.40 2.43
CA ASP A 691 17.38 31.57 3.48
C ASP A 691 18.80 31.73 2.88
N ASN A 692 19.05 31.23 1.68
CA ASN A 692 20.33 31.28 0.96
C ASN A 692 20.40 32.40 -0.10
N ARG A 693 19.80 33.59 0.16
CA ARG A 693 19.91 34.78 -0.72
C ARG A 693 20.89 35.78 -0.21
#